data_55543dbd5090e0ac0741636dc33c07f3
#
_entry.id   55543dbd5090e0ac0741636dc33c07f3
#
_cell.length_a   1.000
_cell.length_b   1.000
_cell.length_c   1.000
_cell.angle_alpha   90.00
_cell.angle_beta   90.00
_cell.angle_gamma   90.00
#
_symmetry.space_group_name_H-M   'P 1'
#
loop_
_entity.id
_entity.type
_entity.pdbx_description
1 polymer ?
#
loop_
_entity_poly.entity_id
_entity_poly.type
_entity_poly.pdbx_seq_one_letter_code
_entity_poly.pdbx_strand_id
1 'polypeptide(L)'
;MKKIQLTLASLILLALALSISISPLTRMVKASDGDGPKLTYPETKRVDVVDNYFGTKVPDPYRWLEDDNSPEVTAWVEAENKVTFGYLDQIPYRAQLKDRLTKLLNYPKYSAPTRRGDWFFFNKNDGLQNQSVWYMQKGLEGTPDLLLDPNKFSADGTSRLGSFTLSHTGKYVGYGISEGGSDWNDIYILDVATRKPLADHLEWVKFSGASWRGDEGFYYNRYPMPAAGKKMAAKNEFQKVYYHKIGTPQSADELIFEDNEHPGRFQGVGVTDDQRFEILSQSDPAAGKKGNSLFFRDLSKGEKTFTPIVAEIGDDEFGLVDDVAGKFLIQTNHNAPNGKIVVWDPKNPQKWTEIVPEKPEPLEIANTVGGKLFVTYLKDVTARAYVYTLEGKLENEIALPGPGSIPEPAAGNPGSFSGSKDDKVVFYTFTSFNYAPTIYKYDISTKKSSVFRTVDIPGFNPANYETREVFYSSKDGTRVPLFITNKKGITLDGGNPTVLYGYGGFNITNSPGFSALRIALLEQGVVYASANIRGGGEYGEKWHEAGTKLKKQNVFDDFIAAAEYLIKERITSPSKLAIHGGSNGGLLVGACSNQRPELFQAVIEQAGVMDMLRFHKFTIGAAWISDYGSSDNAEQFKALYAISPIHNIKPGTKYPATLITTADHDDRVVPAHNFKYAAALQAAQAGDNPILIRIDTKSGHGASSTTKTLEQQTDIYSFLFENLGVTPKW
;
A
#
# COMPACT_ATOMS: atom_id res chain seq x y z
N MET A 1 64.28 45.32 49.20
CA MET A 1 64.01 43.92 49.65
C MET A 1 63.77 43.12 48.42
N LYS A 2 64.77 42.50 47.98
CA LYS A 2 64.98 41.06 47.74
C LYS A 2 63.99 40.38 46.77
N LYS A 3 64.65 39.95 45.66
CA LYS A 3 64.36 38.80 44.80
C LYS A 3 63.32 39.09 43.70
N ILE A 4 63.67 38.98 42.42
CA ILE A 4 64.00 37.73 41.77
C ILE A 4 64.77 38.02 40.47
N GLN A 5 65.98 37.57 40.38
CA GLN A 5 66.67 37.20 39.15
C GLN A 5 66.74 35.66 39.16
N LEU A 6 66.35 35.07 38.08
CA LEU A 6 66.37 33.71 37.52
C LEU A 6 64.98 33.40 37.02
N THR A 7 64.75 33.26 35.77
CA THR A 7 65.30 32.37 34.79
C THR A 7 64.77 32.77 33.42
N LEU A 8 65.58 33.41 32.60
CA LEU A 8 65.29 33.73 31.20
C LEU A 8 65.87 32.66 30.25
N ALA A 9 66.44 31.60 30.77
CA ALA A 9 67.07 30.53 29.95
C ALA A 9 66.25 29.26 29.77
N SER A 10 65.14 29.10 30.51
CA SER A 10 64.25 27.90 30.38
C SER A 10 63.02 28.16 29.57
N LEU A 11 62.75 29.37 29.13
CA LEU A 11 61.57 29.70 28.30
C LEU A 11 61.88 29.68 26.80
N ILE A 12 63.11 29.59 26.36
CA ILE A 12 63.49 29.56 24.93
C ILE A 12 63.55 28.13 24.39
N LEU A 13 63.70 27.12 25.24
CA LEU A 13 63.67 25.70 24.86
C LEU A 13 62.28 25.06 24.89
N LEU A 14 61.30 25.72 25.53
CA LEU A 14 59.90 25.29 25.47
C LEU A 14 59.09 25.91 24.34
N ALA A 15 59.58 26.99 23.74
CA ALA A 15 58.95 27.67 22.60
C ALA A 15 59.31 27.04 21.24
N LEU A 16 60.38 26.20 21.19
CA LEU A 16 60.74 25.47 19.95
C LEU A 16 60.13 24.05 19.88
N ALA A 17 59.50 23.55 20.93
CA ALA A 17 58.83 22.22 20.96
C ALA A 17 57.31 22.29 20.75
N LEU A 18 56.72 23.52 20.68
CA LEU A 18 55.27 23.70 20.47
C LEU A 18 54.92 24.29 19.09
N SER A 19 55.87 24.44 18.19
CA SER A 19 55.63 24.94 16.82
C SER A 19 55.60 23.83 15.74
N ILE A 20 55.51 22.56 16.13
CA ILE A 20 55.28 21.47 15.20
C ILE A 20 54.07 20.67 15.70
N SER A 21 52.89 21.06 15.28
CA SER A 21 51.67 20.26 15.12
C SER A 21 50.40 21.10 15.19
N ILE A 22 50.25 22.06 14.31
CA ILE A 22 48.93 22.50 13.83
C ILE A 22 49.00 22.46 12.31
N SER A 23 49.04 21.27 11.75
CA SER A 23 48.53 21.04 10.42
C SER A 23 47.02 21.01 10.56
N PRO A 24 46.28 21.78 9.76
CA PRO A 24 44.85 21.54 9.64
C PRO A 24 44.70 20.13 9.10
N LEU A 25 44.13 19.23 9.87
CA LEU A 25 43.50 18.02 9.35
C LEU A 25 42.39 18.46 8.41
N THR A 26 42.77 18.78 7.19
CA THR A 26 41.91 18.60 6.03
C THR A 26 41.67 17.11 6.01
N ARG A 27 40.57 16.69 6.64
CA ARG A 27 39.96 15.40 6.44
C ARG A 27 39.63 15.37 4.96
N MET A 28 40.56 14.90 4.12
CA MET A 28 40.21 14.37 2.82
C MET A 28 39.12 13.35 3.10
N VAL A 29 37.92 13.69 2.72
CA VAL A 29 36.90 12.70 2.42
C VAL A 29 37.53 11.90 1.29
N LYS A 30 38.18 10.78 1.62
CA LYS A 30 38.44 9.75 0.66
C LYS A 30 37.08 9.38 0.11
N ALA A 31 36.83 9.73 -1.14
CA ALA A 31 35.94 8.92 -1.95
C ALA A 31 36.43 7.48 -1.71
N SER A 32 35.57 6.62 -1.23
CA SER A 32 35.88 5.22 -1.07
C SER A 32 36.05 4.61 -2.47
N ASP A 33 37.27 4.61 -2.96
CA ASP A 33 37.69 3.60 -3.91
C ASP A 33 37.57 2.28 -3.14
N GLY A 34 36.74 1.36 -3.66
CA GLY A 34 36.23 0.14 -3.05
C GLY A 34 37.24 -0.83 -2.42
N ASP A 35 37.73 -0.50 -1.24
CA ASP A 35 38.61 -1.39 -0.43
C ASP A 35 37.92 -1.88 0.88
N GLY A 36 36.58 -1.90 0.90
CA GLY A 36 35.85 -2.68 1.90
C GLY A 36 35.92 -4.19 1.56
N PRO A 37 35.87 -5.10 2.54
CA PRO A 37 35.84 -6.53 2.24
C PRO A 37 34.61 -6.80 1.37
N LYS A 38 34.84 -7.33 0.18
CA LYS A 38 33.77 -7.72 -0.77
C LYS A 38 32.80 -8.68 -0.07
N LEU A 39 31.49 -8.37 -0.10
CA LEU A 39 30.48 -9.23 0.51
C LEU A 39 30.53 -10.62 -0.16
N THR A 40 30.49 -11.64 0.67
CA THR A 40 30.43 -13.04 0.20
C THR A 40 28.99 -13.50 0.39
N TYR A 41 28.33 -13.81 -0.73
CA TYR A 41 26.97 -14.35 -0.71
C TYR A 41 27.00 -15.88 -0.59
N PRO A 42 25.92 -16.51 -0.07
CA PRO A 42 25.74 -17.94 -0.11
C PRO A 42 25.77 -18.43 -1.58
N GLU A 43 26.43 -19.54 -1.84
CA GLU A 43 26.36 -20.15 -3.17
C GLU A 43 24.92 -20.67 -3.42
N THR A 44 24.19 -20.01 -4.30
CA THR A 44 22.83 -20.42 -4.66
C THR A 44 22.86 -21.45 -5.79
N LYS A 45 22.39 -22.67 -5.48
CA LYS A 45 22.31 -23.79 -6.41
C LYS A 45 21.55 -23.42 -7.68
N ARG A 46 22.06 -23.86 -8.84
CA ARG A 46 21.41 -23.71 -10.14
C ARG A 46 20.90 -25.05 -10.62
N VAL A 47 19.67 -25.08 -11.13
CA VAL A 47 19.04 -26.27 -11.72
C VAL A 47 18.83 -26.09 -13.24
N ASP A 48 18.81 -27.17 -13.97
CA ASP A 48 18.58 -27.14 -15.42
C ASP A 48 17.09 -27.25 -15.73
N VAL A 49 16.33 -26.16 -15.41
CA VAL A 49 14.93 -26.04 -15.73
C VAL A 49 14.73 -24.99 -16.81
N VAL A 50 14.02 -25.37 -17.87
CA VAL A 50 13.74 -24.51 -19.02
C VAL A 50 12.27 -24.60 -19.39
N ASP A 51 11.59 -23.47 -19.34
CA ASP A 51 10.21 -23.33 -19.84
C ASP A 51 10.23 -23.05 -21.36
N ASN A 52 9.17 -23.46 -22.06
CA ASN A 52 8.99 -23.17 -23.46
C ASN A 52 7.71 -22.32 -23.66
N TYR A 53 7.91 -21.07 -24.03
CA TYR A 53 6.82 -20.15 -24.35
C TYR A 53 6.79 -19.91 -25.86
N PHE A 54 5.85 -20.53 -26.56
CA PHE A 54 5.66 -20.35 -28.01
C PHE A 54 6.93 -20.56 -28.84
N GLY A 55 7.74 -21.56 -28.45
CA GLY A 55 9.03 -21.88 -29.12
C GLY A 55 10.24 -21.14 -28.53
N THR A 56 10.04 -20.16 -27.66
CA THR A 56 11.12 -19.47 -26.93
C THR A 56 11.46 -20.25 -25.66
N LYS A 57 12.71 -20.73 -25.59
CA LYS A 57 13.22 -21.39 -24.37
C LYS A 57 13.68 -20.38 -23.36
N VAL A 58 13.10 -20.42 -22.15
CA VAL A 58 13.40 -19.51 -21.04
C VAL A 58 13.97 -20.33 -19.88
N PRO A 59 15.25 -20.19 -19.54
CA PRO A 59 15.86 -20.86 -18.39
C PRO A 59 15.32 -20.28 -17.08
N ASP A 60 15.07 -21.15 -16.10
CA ASP A 60 14.76 -20.77 -14.72
C ASP A 60 15.66 -21.54 -13.73
N PRO A 61 16.94 -21.14 -13.61
CA PRO A 61 17.92 -21.88 -12.84
C PRO A 61 17.66 -21.86 -11.32
N TYR A 62 16.77 -21.01 -10.85
CA TYR A 62 16.41 -20.86 -9.44
C TYR A 62 14.99 -21.32 -9.14
N ARG A 63 14.37 -22.13 -10.02
CA ARG A 63 13.02 -22.68 -9.87
C ARG A 63 12.77 -23.35 -8.53
N TRP A 64 13.79 -23.98 -7.95
CA TRP A 64 13.68 -24.68 -6.68
C TRP A 64 13.34 -23.75 -5.49
N LEU A 65 13.63 -22.45 -5.60
CA LEU A 65 13.24 -21.43 -4.61
C LEU A 65 11.73 -21.14 -4.58
N GLU A 66 10.95 -21.75 -5.50
CA GLU A 66 9.47 -21.67 -5.48
C GLU A 66 8.84 -22.64 -4.46
N ASP A 67 9.58 -23.60 -3.90
CA ASP A 67 9.12 -24.49 -2.82
C ASP A 67 9.55 -23.94 -1.47
N ASP A 68 8.88 -22.86 -1.05
CA ASP A 68 9.14 -22.10 0.17
C ASP A 68 9.00 -22.92 1.47
N ASN A 69 8.36 -24.09 1.42
CA ASN A 69 8.25 -25.01 2.54
C ASN A 69 9.40 -26.04 2.61
N SER A 70 10.32 -26.06 1.63
CA SER A 70 11.41 -27.02 1.64
C SER A 70 12.51 -26.66 2.63
N PRO A 71 13.15 -27.67 3.30
CA PRO A 71 14.30 -27.41 4.18
C PRO A 71 15.47 -26.72 3.46
N GLU A 72 15.62 -26.95 2.15
CA GLU A 72 16.68 -26.34 1.34
C GLU A 72 16.45 -24.82 1.17
N VAL A 73 15.20 -24.40 0.96
CA VAL A 73 14.84 -22.97 0.88
C VAL A 73 14.96 -22.32 2.26
N THR A 74 14.53 -22.99 3.33
CA THR A 74 14.68 -22.49 4.71
C THR A 74 16.16 -22.21 5.02
N ALA A 75 17.07 -23.15 4.70
CA ALA A 75 18.51 -22.96 4.93
C ALA A 75 19.08 -21.80 4.09
N TRP A 76 18.61 -21.62 2.86
CA TRP A 76 19.01 -20.50 2.00
C TRP A 76 18.55 -19.16 2.58
N VAL A 77 17.29 -19.07 3.05
CA VAL A 77 16.72 -17.88 3.73
C VAL A 77 17.56 -17.48 4.96
N GLU A 78 17.93 -18.46 5.79
CA GLU A 78 18.78 -18.20 6.97
C GLU A 78 20.17 -17.68 6.56
N ALA A 79 20.77 -18.26 5.53
CA ALA A 79 22.08 -17.86 5.04
C ALA A 79 22.06 -16.44 4.45
N GLU A 80 21.04 -16.09 3.64
CA GLU A 80 20.88 -14.75 3.08
C GLU A 80 20.61 -13.69 4.16
N ASN A 81 19.74 -13.99 5.12
CA ASN A 81 19.49 -13.10 6.25
C ASN A 81 20.77 -12.86 7.08
N LYS A 82 21.61 -13.87 7.24
CA LYS A 82 22.89 -13.72 7.95
C LYS A 82 23.80 -12.70 7.25
N VAL A 83 23.89 -12.71 5.93
CA VAL A 83 24.65 -11.71 5.15
C VAL A 83 24.04 -10.34 5.31
N THR A 84 22.73 -10.23 5.13
CA THR A 84 22.00 -8.96 5.19
C THR A 84 22.12 -8.30 6.56
N PHE A 85 21.83 -9.03 7.64
CA PHE A 85 21.97 -8.47 8.99
C PHE A 85 23.42 -8.25 9.38
N GLY A 86 24.36 -9.10 8.90
CA GLY A 86 25.78 -8.87 9.09
C GLY A 86 26.29 -7.56 8.47
N TYR A 87 25.69 -7.10 7.35
CA TYR A 87 25.94 -5.80 6.77
C TYR A 87 25.26 -4.67 7.56
N LEU A 88 23.97 -4.81 7.84
CA LEU A 88 23.16 -3.76 8.50
C LEU A 88 23.64 -3.47 9.94
N ASP A 89 24.07 -4.49 10.67
CA ASP A 89 24.55 -4.36 12.07
C ASP A 89 25.88 -3.62 12.18
N GLN A 90 26.64 -3.49 11.08
CA GLN A 90 27.87 -2.70 11.05
C GLN A 90 27.61 -1.19 10.89
N ILE A 91 26.38 -0.77 10.55
CA ILE A 91 26.04 0.64 10.36
C ILE A 91 25.95 1.33 11.72
N PRO A 92 26.88 2.26 12.03
CA PRO A 92 27.10 2.72 13.40
C PRO A 92 25.95 3.53 14.00
N TYR A 93 25.10 4.14 13.19
CA TYR A 93 23.97 4.97 13.61
C TYR A 93 22.63 4.23 13.59
N ARG A 94 22.59 2.93 13.25
CA ARG A 94 21.33 2.15 13.10
C ARG A 94 20.49 2.15 14.39
N ALA A 95 21.12 2.01 15.58
CA ALA A 95 20.41 2.07 16.86
C ALA A 95 19.79 3.46 17.11
N GLN A 96 20.54 4.54 16.86
CA GLN A 96 20.05 5.92 17.02
C GLN A 96 18.89 6.22 16.05
N LEU A 97 18.97 5.71 14.83
CA LEU A 97 17.88 5.81 13.86
C LEU A 97 16.63 5.09 14.36
N LYS A 98 16.74 3.86 14.90
CA LYS A 98 15.61 3.13 15.49
C LYS A 98 14.97 3.92 16.62
N ASP A 99 15.77 4.52 17.49
CA ASP A 99 15.27 5.38 18.58
C ASP A 99 14.53 6.61 18.03
N ARG A 100 15.06 7.23 16.98
CA ARG A 100 14.40 8.38 16.33
C ARG A 100 13.08 8.00 15.70
N LEU A 101 13.03 6.91 14.95
CA LEU A 101 11.82 6.38 14.32
C LEU A 101 10.75 6.02 15.38
N THR A 102 11.20 5.40 16.48
CA THR A 102 10.32 5.08 17.63
C THR A 102 9.69 6.34 18.22
N LYS A 103 10.49 7.40 18.44
CA LYS A 103 9.98 8.70 18.93
C LYS A 103 8.98 9.32 17.96
N LEU A 104 9.25 9.26 16.65
CA LEU A 104 8.36 9.79 15.61
C LEU A 104 7.03 9.04 15.52
N LEU A 105 6.99 7.75 15.82
CA LEU A 105 5.76 6.95 15.85
C LEU A 105 5.00 7.04 17.18
N ASN A 106 5.65 7.50 18.25
CA ASN A 106 5.06 7.52 19.59
C ASN A 106 4.12 8.72 19.79
N TYR A 107 3.01 8.73 19.08
CA TYR A 107 1.92 9.68 19.24
C TYR A 107 0.57 8.97 19.08
N PRO A 108 -0.50 9.46 19.73
CA PRO A 108 -1.82 8.85 19.60
C PRO A 108 -2.36 8.99 18.16
N LYS A 109 -2.83 7.87 17.59
CA LYS A 109 -3.46 7.79 16.27
C LYS A 109 -4.92 7.39 16.43
N TYR A 110 -5.81 7.93 15.61
CA TYR A 110 -7.25 7.68 15.68
C TYR A 110 -7.82 7.46 14.28
N SER A 111 -8.84 6.60 14.19
CA SER A 111 -9.73 6.61 13.04
C SER A 111 -10.86 7.63 13.21
N ALA A 112 -11.50 8.03 12.10
CA ALA A 112 -12.78 8.70 12.16
C ALA A 112 -13.81 7.78 12.84
N PRO A 113 -14.75 8.32 13.64
CA PRO A 113 -15.78 7.52 14.31
C PRO A 113 -16.90 7.14 13.34
N THR A 114 -17.41 5.90 13.47
CA THR A 114 -18.61 5.41 12.80
C THR A 114 -19.75 5.34 13.78
N ARG A 115 -20.93 5.87 13.43
CA ARG A 115 -22.12 5.85 14.29
C ARG A 115 -23.00 4.63 14.04
N ARG A 116 -23.53 4.05 15.14
CA ARG A 116 -24.67 3.11 15.14
C ARG A 116 -25.60 3.49 16.30
N GLY A 117 -26.79 3.98 15.99
CA GLY A 117 -27.69 4.53 17.00
C GLY A 117 -27.04 5.69 17.77
N ASP A 118 -26.99 5.55 19.10
CA ASP A 118 -26.34 6.54 20.00
C ASP A 118 -24.85 6.30 20.20
N TRP A 119 -24.29 5.24 19.65
CA TRP A 119 -22.92 4.82 19.85
C TRP A 119 -22.00 5.20 18.69
N PHE A 120 -20.78 5.60 19.05
CA PHE A 120 -19.68 5.88 18.11
C PHE A 120 -18.57 4.88 18.33
N PHE A 121 -18.11 4.27 17.24
CA PHE A 121 -17.05 3.26 17.20
C PHE A 121 -15.84 3.82 16.48
N PHE A 122 -14.66 3.64 17.06
CA PHE A 122 -13.41 4.10 16.45
C PHE A 122 -12.23 3.28 16.98
N ASN A 123 -11.15 3.26 16.25
CA ASN A 123 -9.91 2.69 16.76
C ASN A 123 -8.93 3.79 17.20
N LYS A 124 -8.08 3.41 18.13
CA LYS A 124 -7.01 4.24 18.68
C LYS A 124 -5.76 3.41 18.87
N ASN A 125 -4.60 3.96 18.54
CA ASN A 125 -3.30 3.46 18.94
C ASN A 125 -2.64 4.52 19.83
N ASP A 126 -2.16 4.15 21.02
CA ASP A 126 -1.56 5.10 21.95
C ASP A 126 -0.15 5.56 21.53
N GLY A 127 0.38 5.00 20.42
CA GLY A 127 1.66 5.36 19.83
C GLY A 127 2.43 4.14 19.34
N LEU A 128 2.81 3.25 20.25
CA LEU A 128 3.68 2.10 19.98
C LEU A 128 3.02 0.73 20.14
N GLN A 129 1.70 0.70 20.39
CA GLN A 129 0.97 -0.58 20.36
C GLN A 129 1.13 -1.23 19.00
N ASN A 130 1.32 -2.54 18.96
CA ASN A 130 1.50 -3.29 17.71
C ASN A 130 0.31 -3.14 16.77
N GLN A 131 -0.92 -3.05 17.35
CA GLN A 131 -2.15 -2.84 16.61
C GLN A 131 -3.02 -1.80 17.30
N SER A 132 -3.88 -1.12 16.52
CA SER A 132 -4.87 -0.21 17.06
C SER A 132 -5.95 -0.97 17.83
N VAL A 133 -6.39 -0.40 18.93
CA VAL A 133 -7.43 -0.95 19.82
C VAL A 133 -8.75 -0.29 19.48
N TRP A 134 -9.85 -1.07 19.44
CA TRP A 134 -11.18 -0.58 19.15
C TRP A 134 -11.92 -0.18 20.42
N TYR A 135 -12.56 0.99 20.33
CA TYR A 135 -13.36 1.60 21.38
C TYR A 135 -14.77 1.89 20.89
N MET A 136 -15.69 2.02 21.84
CA MET A 136 -17.02 2.55 21.64
C MET A 136 -17.33 3.61 22.69
N GLN A 137 -18.16 4.59 22.34
CA GLN A 137 -18.61 5.63 23.28
C GLN A 137 -20.03 6.08 22.96
N LYS A 138 -20.79 6.46 23.99
CA LYS A 138 -22.13 6.98 23.81
C LYS A 138 -22.08 8.49 23.52
N GLY A 139 -22.55 8.89 22.34
CA GLY A 139 -22.39 10.26 21.86
C GLY A 139 -20.93 10.64 21.58
N LEU A 140 -20.69 11.81 20.99
CA LEU A 140 -19.32 12.24 20.62
C LEU A 140 -18.47 12.65 21.83
N GLU A 141 -19.09 13.04 22.93
CA GLU A 141 -18.43 13.53 24.16
C GLU A 141 -18.41 12.46 25.28
N GLY A 142 -18.88 11.24 24.98
CA GLY A 142 -18.91 10.15 25.93
C GLY A 142 -17.52 9.64 26.28
N THR A 143 -17.40 8.94 27.42
CA THR A 143 -16.16 8.27 27.80
C THR A 143 -15.96 7.03 26.91
N PRO A 144 -14.78 6.87 26.27
CA PRO A 144 -14.49 5.67 25.47
C PRO A 144 -14.37 4.42 26.34
N ASP A 145 -15.11 3.38 25.96
CA ASP A 145 -15.02 2.05 26.52
C ASP A 145 -14.27 1.12 25.56
N LEU A 146 -13.40 0.24 26.10
CA LEU A 146 -12.71 -0.78 25.34
C LEU A 146 -13.71 -1.78 24.75
N LEU A 147 -13.63 -2.00 23.43
CA LEU A 147 -14.47 -2.96 22.72
C LEU A 147 -13.67 -4.20 22.31
N LEU A 148 -12.57 -4.05 21.59
CA LEU A 148 -11.72 -5.15 21.10
C LEU A 148 -10.25 -4.73 21.10
N ASP A 149 -9.39 -5.56 21.68
CA ASP A 149 -7.95 -5.35 21.71
C ASP A 149 -7.21 -6.41 20.90
N PRO A 150 -6.85 -6.12 19.63
CA PRO A 150 -6.15 -7.07 18.78
C PRO A 150 -4.75 -7.46 19.28
N ASN A 151 -4.14 -6.66 20.17
CA ASN A 151 -2.85 -6.99 20.77
C ASN A 151 -2.90 -8.24 21.68
N LYS A 152 -4.11 -8.75 21.97
CA LYS A 152 -4.36 -9.95 22.76
C LYS A 152 -4.64 -11.21 21.96
N PHE A 153 -4.63 -11.14 20.62
CA PHE A 153 -4.95 -12.30 19.77
C PHE A 153 -3.90 -13.41 19.85
N SER A 154 -2.61 -13.04 19.96
CA SER A 154 -1.53 -14.00 20.13
C SER A 154 -0.48 -13.45 21.09
N ALA A 155 0.19 -14.36 21.82
CA ALA A 155 1.22 -13.99 22.81
C ALA A 155 2.48 -13.42 22.13
N ASP A 156 2.81 -13.87 20.95
CA ASP A 156 3.97 -13.42 20.15
C ASP A 156 3.69 -12.23 19.23
N GLY A 157 2.42 -11.76 19.19
CA GLY A 157 2.00 -10.61 18.37
C GLY A 157 1.98 -10.87 16.87
N THR A 158 1.99 -12.14 16.43
CA THR A 158 1.96 -12.53 15.02
C THR A 158 0.56 -12.52 14.41
N SER A 159 -0.49 -12.67 15.24
CA SER A 159 -1.88 -12.55 14.78
C SER A 159 -2.31 -11.08 14.71
N ARG A 160 -3.02 -10.72 13.63
CA ARG A 160 -3.50 -9.36 13.42
C ARG A 160 -4.99 -9.32 13.11
N LEU A 161 -5.60 -8.15 13.34
CA LEU A 161 -6.95 -7.86 12.89
C LEU A 161 -6.94 -7.68 11.36
N GLY A 162 -7.62 -8.57 10.64
CA GLY A 162 -7.74 -8.54 9.18
C GLY A 162 -8.99 -7.80 8.69
N SER A 163 -10.10 -7.86 9.44
CA SER A 163 -11.34 -7.13 9.15
C SER A 163 -12.08 -6.76 10.43
N PHE A 164 -12.91 -5.72 10.36
CA PHE A 164 -13.78 -5.28 11.45
C PHE A 164 -15.04 -4.65 10.86
N THR A 165 -16.21 -5.24 11.09
CA THR A 165 -17.49 -4.75 10.56
C THR A 165 -18.57 -4.82 11.64
N LEU A 166 -19.35 -3.75 11.75
CA LEU A 166 -20.47 -3.64 12.68
C LEU A 166 -21.74 -4.19 12.04
N SER A 167 -22.53 -4.95 12.79
CA SER A 167 -23.90 -5.30 12.36
C SER A 167 -24.75 -4.02 12.21
N HIS A 168 -25.92 -4.16 11.59
CA HIS A 168 -26.73 -3.00 11.20
C HIS A 168 -27.05 -2.07 12.39
N THR A 169 -27.44 -2.61 13.54
CA THR A 169 -27.69 -1.81 14.75
C THR A 169 -26.45 -1.58 15.63
N GLY A 170 -25.33 -2.25 15.32
CA GLY A 170 -24.15 -2.27 16.17
C GLY A 170 -24.21 -3.22 17.34
N LYS A 171 -25.13 -4.21 17.31
CA LYS A 171 -25.26 -5.26 18.32
C LYS A 171 -24.07 -6.22 18.31
N TYR A 172 -23.55 -6.54 17.12
CA TYR A 172 -22.44 -7.44 16.92
C TYR A 172 -21.32 -6.79 16.12
N VAL A 173 -20.13 -7.34 16.29
CA VAL A 173 -18.96 -7.10 15.43
C VAL A 173 -18.53 -8.41 14.81
N GLY A 174 -18.44 -8.46 13.48
CA GLY A 174 -17.70 -9.48 12.76
C GLY A 174 -16.25 -9.02 12.61
N TYR A 175 -15.29 -9.83 13.08
CA TYR A 175 -13.89 -9.49 12.97
C TYR A 175 -13.06 -10.67 12.47
N GLY A 176 -12.11 -10.38 11.59
CA GLY A 176 -11.19 -11.37 11.04
C GLY A 176 -9.88 -11.40 11.79
N ILE A 177 -9.35 -12.57 12.06
CA ILE A 177 -7.98 -12.77 12.57
C ILE A 177 -7.14 -13.41 11.48
N SER A 178 -6.02 -12.75 11.15
CA SER A 178 -5.01 -13.26 10.22
C SER A 178 -3.76 -13.66 11.00
N GLU A 179 -3.21 -14.82 10.69
CA GLU A 179 -1.98 -15.33 11.28
C GLU A 179 -0.76 -15.07 10.38
N GLY A 180 0.38 -14.70 10.99
CA GLY A 180 1.63 -14.46 10.28
C GLY A 180 1.54 -13.37 9.20
N GLY A 181 0.48 -12.54 9.21
CA GLY A 181 0.29 -11.52 8.19
C GLY A 181 -0.24 -12.02 6.85
N SER A 182 -0.58 -13.32 6.72
CA SER A 182 -1.23 -13.92 5.55
C SER A 182 -2.53 -13.19 5.19
N ASP A 183 -2.98 -13.33 3.95
CA ASP A 183 -4.30 -12.84 3.50
C ASP A 183 -5.45 -13.77 3.94
N TRP A 184 -5.15 -14.96 4.42
CA TRP A 184 -6.15 -15.85 5.03
C TRP A 184 -6.61 -15.30 6.37
N ASN A 185 -7.92 -15.30 6.58
CA ASN A 185 -8.55 -14.84 7.81
C ASN A 185 -9.53 -15.89 8.33
N ASP A 186 -9.65 -15.97 9.66
CA ASP A 186 -10.75 -16.63 10.31
C ASP A 186 -11.70 -15.58 10.88
N ILE A 187 -13.02 -15.71 10.64
CA ILE A 187 -14.01 -14.75 11.12
C ILE A 187 -14.57 -15.22 12.46
N TYR A 188 -14.64 -14.29 13.39
CA TYR A 188 -15.23 -14.41 14.73
C TYR A 188 -16.28 -13.32 14.94
N ILE A 189 -17.20 -13.57 15.88
CA ILE A 189 -18.27 -12.64 16.24
C ILE A 189 -18.12 -12.20 17.69
N LEU A 190 -18.19 -10.88 17.92
CA LEU A 190 -18.20 -10.28 19.25
C LEU A 190 -19.59 -9.70 19.55
N ASP A 191 -20.16 -10.05 20.69
CA ASP A 191 -21.32 -9.35 21.24
C ASP A 191 -20.89 -8.02 21.88
N VAL A 192 -21.41 -6.90 21.36
CA VAL A 192 -20.97 -5.56 21.75
C VAL A 192 -21.38 -5.21 23.18
N ALA A 193 -22.54 -5.68 23.66
CA ALA A 193 -23.03 -5.37 25.00
C ALA A 193 -22.21 -6.09 26.08
N THR A 194 -21.88 -7.36 25.86
CA THR A 194 -21.11 -8.18 26.80
C THR A 194 -19.62 -8.10 26.61
N ARG A 195 -19.15 -7.63 25.43
CA ARG A 195 -17.74 -7.62 24.97
C ARG A 195 -17.10 -9.02 24.97
N LYS A 196 -17.91 -10.03 24.73
CA LYS A 196 -17.45 -11.43 24.67
C LYS A 196 -17.61 -12.00 23.26
N PRO A 197 -16.66 -12.80 22.81
CA PRO A 197 -16.82 -13.55 21.57
C PRO A 197 -17.97 -14.56 21.72
N LEU A 198 -18.71 -14.78 20.64
CA LEU A 198 -19.64 -15.86 20.49
C LEU A 198 -18.89 -17.15 20.10
N ALA A 199 -19.64 -18.23 19.91
CA ALA A 199 -19.06 -19.52 19.48
C ALA A 199 -18.80 -19.61 17.96
N ASP A 200 -19.26 -18.60 17.22
CA ASP A 200 -19.14 -18.55 15.76
C ASP A 200 -17.68 -18.40 15.35
N HIS A 201 -17.22 -19.34 14.50
CA HIS A 201 -15.88 -19.39 13.95
C HIS A 201 -15.95 -19.90 12.51
N LEU A 202 -15.48 -19.09 11.55
CA LEU A 202 -15.51 -19.40 10.14
C LEU A 202 -14.11 -19.36 9.53
N GLU A 203 -13.75 -20.43 8.84
CA GLU A 203 -12.45 -20.67 8.26
C GLU A 203 -12.45 -20.51 6.73
N TRP A 204 -11.25 -20.49 6.15
CA TRP A 204 -11.00 -20.44 4.70
C TRP A 204 -11.52 -19.18 4.02
N VAL A 205 -11.49 -18.09 4.77
CA VAL A 205 -11.87 -16.76 4.29
C VAL A 205 -10.64 -16.00 3.78
N LYS A 206 -10.76 -15.45 2.58
CA LYS A 206 -9.70 -14.63 1.98
C LYS A 206 -10.34 -13.55 1.13
N PHE A 207 -9.84 -12.29 1.25
CA PHE A 207 -10.38 -11.10 0.58
C PHE A 207 -11.87 -10.89 0.85
N SER A 208 -12.32 -11.19 2.06
CA SER A 208 -13.70 -11.06 2.50
C SER A 208 -13.76 -10.71 3.99
N GLY A 209 -14.92 -10.21 4.42
CA GLY A 209 -15.29 -9.96 5.80
C GLY A 209 -16.78 -10.23 5.98
N ALA A 210 -17.33 -9.89 7.14
CA ALA A 210 -18.76 -10.05 7.40
C ALA A 210 -19.55 -8.90 6.75
N SER A 211 -20.31 -9.19 5.69
CA SER A 211 -21.28 -8.28 5.06
C SER A 211 -22.65 -8.49 5.69
N TRP A 212 -23.02 -7.65 6.64
CA TRP A 212 -24.15 -7.86 7.54
C TRP A 212 -25.51 -7.73 6.88
N ARG A 213 -26.41 -8.65 7.21
CA ARG A 213 -27.84 -8.56 6.96
C ARG A 213 -28.55 -8.43 8.31
N GLY A 214 -28.96 -7.22 8.65
CA GLY A 214 -29.49 -6.89 9.97
C GLY A 214 -28.48 -7.21 11.09
N ASP A 215 -28.99 -7.87 12.15
CA ASP A 215 -28.21 -8.45 13.23
C ASP A 215 -28.35 -9.98 13.27
N GLU A 216 -29.01 -10.59 12.28
CA GLU A 216 -29.29 -12.02 12.28
C GLU A 216 -28.17 -12.86 11.70
N GLY A 217 -27.39 -12.28 10.78
CA GLY A 217 -26.31 -12.96 10.08
C GLY A 217 -25.63 -12.07 9.07
N PHE A 218 -24.73 -12.64 8.29
CA PHE A 218 -23.93 -11.92 7.31
C PHE A 218 -23.53 -12.81 6.14
N TYR A 219 -23.23 -12.18 5.01
CA TYR A 219 -22.60 -12.81 3.86
C TYR A 219 -21.08 -12.76 4.00
N TYR A 220 -20.43 -13.83 3.53
CA TYR A 220 -18.98 -13.89 3.45
C TYR A 220 -18.54 -14.80 2.32
N ASN A 221 -17.31 -14.60 1.86
CA ASN A 221 -16.74 -15.41 0.80
C ASN A 221 -15.70 -16.35 1.37
N ARG A 222 -15.71 -17.60 0.91
CA ARG A 222 -14.66 -18.55 1.22
C ARG A 222 -14.21 -19.33 -0.01
N TYR A 223 -12.99 -19.84 0.08
CA TYR A 223 -12.42 -20.75 -0.88
C TYR A 223 -12.53 -22.21 -0.38
N PRO A 224 -12.44 -23.20 -1.29
CA PRO A 224 -12.22 -24.58 -0.88
C PRO A 224 -10.95 -24.70 -0.03
N MET A 225 -10.97 -25.59 0.95
CA MET A 225 -9.79 -25.89 1.78
C MET A 225 -8.62 -26.35 0.88
N PRO A 226 -7.46 -25.70 0.90
CA PRO A 226 -6.29 -26.14 0.14
C PRO A 226 -5.79 -27.51 0.59
N ALA A 227 -5.09 -28.21 -0.29
CA ALA A 227 -4.42 -29.45 0.09
C ALA A 227 -3.40 -29.21 1.23
N ALA A 228 -3.17 -30.22 2.07
CA ALA A 228 -2.26 -30.13 3.20
C ALA A 228 -0.88 -29.60 2.77
N GLY A 229 -0.36 -28.60 3.47
CA GLY A 229 0.93 -27.94 3.18
C GLY A 229 0.91 -26.99 1.98
N LYS A 230 -0.25 -26.71 1.36
CA LYS A 230 -0.35 -25.82 0.20
C LYS A 230 -1.11 -24.51 0.48
N LYS A 231 -1.46 -24.21 1.74
CA LYS A 231 -2.24 -23.02 2.13
C LYS A 231 -1.65 -21.71 1.56
N MET A 232 -0.32 -21.58 1.57
CA MET A 232 0.38 -20.35 1.17
C MET A 232 0.72 -20.27 -0.32
N ALA A 233 0.66 -21.38 -1.06
CA ALA A 233 1.10 -21.47 -2.46
C ALA A 233 -0.01 -21.83 -3.45
N ALA A 234 -1.09 -22.49 -2.99
CA ALA A 234 -2.18 -22.92 -3.88
C ALA A 234 -2.89 -21.72 -4.51
N LYS A 235 -3.26 -21.85 -5.78
CA LYS A 235 -4.12 -20.87 -6.46
C LYS A 235 -5.43 -20.67 -5.70
N ASN A 236 -5.88 -19.44 -5.67
CA ASN A 236 -7.18 -19.08 -5.10
C ASN A 236 -8.24 -19.16 -6.20
N GLU A 237 -8.93 -20.28 -6.27
CA GLU A 237 -9.94 -20.60 -7.28
C GLU A 237 -11.25 -21.07 -6.62
N PHE A 238 -12.38 -20.93 -7.35
CA PHE A 238 -13.72 -21.37 -6.91
C PHE A 238 -14.20 -20.68 -5.63
N GLN A 239 -14.04 -19.37 -5.54
CA GLN A 239 -14.61 -18.58 -4.46
C GLN A 239 -16.14 -18.73 -4.46
N LYS A 240 -16.74 -18.91 -3.29
CA LYS A 240 -18.19 -19.03 -3.11
C LYS A 240 -18.69 -18.05 -2.06
N VAL A 241 -19.93 -17.59 -2.22
CA VAL A 241 -20.62 -16.75 -1.24
C VAL A 241 -21.54 -17.59 -0.39
N TYR A 242 -21.42 -17.43 0.92
CA TYR A 242 -22.28 -18.08 1.93
C TYR A 242 -22.98 -17.04 2.80
N TYR A 243 -24.12 -17.41 3.34
CA TYR A 243 -24.79 -16.69 4.42
C TYR A 243 -24.63 -17.47 5.72
N HIS A 244 -24.01 -16.83 6.70
CA HIS A 244 -23.87 -17.35 8.05
C HIS A 244 -24.92 -16.75 8.97
N LYS A 245 -25.68 -17.61 9.65
CA LYS A 245 -26.63 -17.20 10.68
C LYS A 245 -25.95 -17.26 12.05
N ILE A 246 -26.00 -16.15 12.81
CA ILE A 246 -25.38 -16.07 14.13
C ILE A 246 -25.84 -17.21 15.04
N GLY A 247 -24.89 -17.88 15.71
CA GLY A 247 -25.09 -18.98 16.64
C GLY A 247 -25.25 -20.34 15.98
N THR A 248 -24.96 -20.48 14.68
CA THR A 248 -24.94 -21.76 13.99
C THR A 248 -23.52 -22.19 13.62
N PRO A 249 -23.22 -23.47 13.45
CA PRO A 249 -21.91 -23.89 12.97
C PRO A 249 -21.74 -23.57 11.49
N GLN A 250 -20.51 -23.29 11.03
CA GLN A 250 -20.19 -22.99 9.62
C GLN A 250 -20.69 -24.05 8.63
N SER A 251 -20.80 -25.33 9.07
CA SER A 251 -21.31 -26.40 8.22
C SER A 251 -22.81 -26.27 7.88
N ALA A 252 -23.54 -25.41 8.59
CA ALA A 252 -24.95 -25.12 8.36
C ALA A 252 -25.17 -23.88 7.48
N ASP A 253 -24.11 -23.24 7.01
CA ASP A 253 -24.19 -22.00 6.21
C ASP A 253 -24.87 -22.25 4.87
N GLU A 254 -25.77 -21.35 4.51
CA GLU A 254 -26.50 -21.38 3.24
C GLU A 254 -25.59 -20.94 2.10
N LEU A 255 -25.44 -21.76 1.06
CA LEU A 255 -24.76 -21.36 -0.17
C LEU A 255 -25.67 -20.37 -0.92
N ILE A 256 -25.18 -19.16 -1.11
CA ILE A 256 -25.91 -18.07 -1.78
C ILE A 256 -25.57 -17.99 -3.26
N PHE A 257 -24.27 -18.12 -3.57
CA PHE A 257 -23.80 -18.06 -4.95
C PHE A 257 -22.49 -18.84 -5.16
N GLU A 258 -22.39 -19.52 -6.30
CA GLU A 258 -21.17 -20.15 -6.80
C GLU A 258 -21.09 -20.05 -8.32
N ASP A 259 -19.87 -19.99 -8.85
CA ASP A 259 -19.57 -20.09 -10.28
C ASP A 259 -18.50 -21.18 -10.47
N ASN A 260 -18.93 -22.36 -10.94
CA ASN A 260 -18.03 -23.48 -11.16
C ASN A 260 -17.42 -23.52 -12.57
N GLU A 261 -17.88 -22.64 -13.48
CA GLU A 261 -17.36 -22.55 -14.86
C GLU A 261 -16.16 -21.59 -14.94
N HIS A 262 -16.07 -20.61 -14.03
CA HIS A 262 -15.05 -19.57 -14.05
C HIS A 262 -14.31 -19.53 -12.70
N PRO A 263 -13.31 -20.40 -12.49
CA PRO A 263 -12.67 -20.59 -11.20
C PRO A 263 -11.95 -19.33 -10.66
N GLY A 264 -11.52 -18.43 -11.53
CA GLY A 264 -10.79 -17.21 -11.17
C GLY A 264 -11.65 -15.99 -10.87
N ARG A 265 -13.00 -16.13 -10.92
CA ARG A 265 -13.91 -15.01 -10.62
C ARG A 265 -13.95 -14.70 -9.14
N PHE A 266 -14.02 -13.39 -8.86
CA PHE A 266 -14.39 -12.89 -7.54
C PHE A 266 -15.87 -12.56 -7.49
N GLN A 267 -16.45 -12.76 -6.32
CA GLN A 267 -17.87 -12.55 -6.09
C GLN A 267 -18.02 -11.85 -4.75
N GLY A 268 -18.99 -10.94 -4.64
CA GLY A 268 -19.30 -10.27 -3.40
C GLY A 268 -20.79 -10.05 -3.26
N VAL A 269 -21.31 -10.25 -2.06
CA VAL A 269 -22.71 -9.94 -1.74
C VAL A 269 -22.75 -8.92 -0.61
N GLY A 270 -23.52 -7.86 -0.83
CA GLY A 270 -23.82 -6.81 0.14
C GLY A 270 -25.31 -6.57 0.26
N VAL A 271 -25.71 -5.82 1.28
CA VAL A 271 -27.10 -5.41 1.52
C VAL A 271 -27.15 -3.89 1.55
N THR A 272 -28.18 -3.28 0.95
CA THR A 272 -28.42 -1.84 1.02
C THR A 272 -28.64 -1.36 2.45
N ASP A 273 -28.40 -0.08 2.74
CA ASP A 273 -28.51 0.48 4.09
C ASP A 273 -29.91 0.30 4.70
N ASP A 274 -30.96 0.34 3.87
CA ASP A 274 -32.35 0.06 4.29
C ASP A 274 -32.67 -1.45 4.46
N GLN A 275 -31.68 -2.33 4.24
CA GLN A 275 -31.78 -3.79 4.37
C GLN A 275 -32.78 -4.44 3.40
N ARG A 276 -33.16 -3.74 2.35
CA ARG A 276 -34.17 -4.20 1.40
C ARG A 276 -33.59 -5.00 0.26
N PHE A 277 -32.50 -4.51 -0.31
CA PHE A 277 -31.92 -5.16 -1.49
C PHE A 277 -30.62 -5.84 -1.16
N GLU A 278 -30.47 -7.03 -1.70
CA GLU A 278 -29.23 -7.78 -1.73
C GLU A 278 -28.59 -7.60 -3.10
N ILE A 279 -27.33 -7.23 -3.12
CA ILE A 279 -26.57 -6.89 -4.32
C ILE A 279 -25.44 -7.90 -4.49
N LEU A 280 -25.40 -8.56 -5.64
CA LEU A 280 -24.30 -9.44 -6.06
C LEU A 280 -23.45 -8.72 -7.11
N SER A 281 -22.16 -8.66 -6.89
CA SER A 281 -21.17 -8.20 -7.86
C SER A 281 -20.21 -9.34 -8.20
N GLN A 282 -19.82 -9.44 -9.48
CA GLN A 282 -18.82 -10.40 -9.94
C GLN A 282 -17.79 -9.71 -10.81
N SER A 283 -16.52 -10.08 -10.68
CA SER A 283 -15.43 -9.61 -11.56
C SER A 283 -14.58 -10.79 -12.03
N ASP A 284 -13.95 -10.67 -13.21
CA ASP A 284 -13.17 -11.74 -13.83
C ASP A 284 -11.79 -11.24 -14.29
N PRO A 285 -10.95 -10.79 -13.34
CA PRO A 285 -9.63 -10.28 -13.69
C PRO A 285 -8.69 -11.38 -14.20
N ALA A 286 -8.97 -12.65 -13.87
CA ALA A 286 -8.23 -13.81 -14.39
C ALA A 286 -8.48 -14.01 -15.90
N ALA A 287 -9.64 -13.62 -16.42
CA ALA A 287 -9.92 -13.56 -17.86
C ALA A 287 -9.44 -12.25 -18.50
N GLY A 288 -8.72 -11.40 -17.77
CA GLY A 288 -8.19 -10.13 -18.25
C GLY A 288 -9.23 -9.01 -18.34
N LYS A 289 -10.38 -9.15 -17.66
CA LYS A 289 -11.44 -8.14 -17.58
C LYS A 289 -11.18 -7.19 -16.41
N LYS A 290 -11.50 -5.90 -16.59
CA LYS A 290 -11.29 -4.87 -15.54
C LYS A 290 -12.57 -4.56 -14.78
N GLY A 291 -13.73 -4.64 -15.44
CA GLY A 291 -15.02 -4.31 -14.88
C GLY A 291 -15.72 -5.46 -14.18
N ASN A 292 -17.00 -5.26 -13.94
CA ASN A 292 -17.83 -6.20 -13.20
C ASN A 292 -19.25 -6.30 -13.75
N SER A 293 -19.92 -7.40 -13.41
CA SER A 293 -21.38 -7.52 -13.48
C SER A 293 -22.02 -7.08 -12.18
N LEU A 294 -23.30 -6.69 -12.22
CA LEU A 294 -24.05 -6.25 -11.04
C LEU A 294 -25.48 -6.80 -11.11
N PHE A 295 -25.91 -7.41 -10.01
CA PHE A 295 -27.24 -8.01 -9.87
C PHE A 295 -27.87 -7.59 -8.54
N PHE A 296 -29.19 -7.68 -8.46
CA PHE A 296 -29.93 -7.46 -7.21
C PHE A 296 -31.06 -8.45 -7.02
N ARG A 297 -31.52 -8.60 -5.77
CA ARG A 297 -32.81 -9.22 -5.43
C ARG A 297 -33.48 -8.45 -4.29
N ASP A 298 -34.81 -8.39 -4.31
CA ASP A 298 -35.62 -7.68 -3.31
C ASP A 298 -35.97 -8.64 -2.16
N LEU A 299 -35.30 -8.51 -1.04
CA LEU A 299 -35.51 -9.34 0.16
C LEU A 299 -36.89 -9.14 0.76
N SER A 300 -37.50 -7.93 0.61
CA SER A 300 -38.86 -7.64 1.11
C SER A 300 -39.93 -8.44 0.40
N LYS A 301 -39.64 -8.94 -0.81
CA LYS A 301 -40.51 -9.80 -1.60
C LYS A 301 -40.19 -11.29 -1.44
N GLY A 302 -39.13 -11.63 -0.70
CA GLY A 302 -38.65 -13.00 -0.58
C GLY A 302 -38.06 -13.56 -1.87
N GLU A 303 -37.56 -12.72 -2.75
CA GLU A 303 -36.93 -13.14 -4.00
C GLU A 303 -35.72 -14.03 -3.74
N LYS A 304 -35.60 -15.14 -4.48
CA LYS A 304 -34.48 -16.09 -4.36
C LYS A 304 -33.45 -15.94 -5.49
N THR A 305 -33.89 -15.42 -6.63
CA THR A 305 -33.06 -15.28 -7.84
C THR A 305 -32.58 -13.85 -7.97
N PHE A 306 -31.32 -13.69 -8.32
CA PHE A 306 -30.74 -12.40 -8.64
C PHE A 306 -31.19 -11.94 -10.04
N THR A 307 -31.61 -10.68 -10.14
CA THR A 307 -31.97 -9.99 -11.37
C THR A 307 -30.81 -9.13 -11.83
N PRO A 308 -30.39 -9.18 -13.11
CA PRO A 308 -29.27 -8.39 -13.58
C PRO A 308 -29.61 -6.89 -13.68
N ILE A 309 -28.69 -6.05 -13.19
CA ILE A 309 -28.55 -4.64 -13.53
C ILE A 309 -27.60 -4.55 -14.73
N VAL A 310 -26.45 -5.23 -14.62
CA VAL A 310 -25.45 -5.43 -15.66
C VAL A 310 -25.09 -6.92 -15.65
N ALA A 311 -25.45 -7.65 -16.70
CA ALA A 311 -25.27 -9.09 -16.76
C ALA A 311 -23.83 -9.50 -17.15
N GLU A 312 -23.21 -8.76 -18.08
CA GLU A 312 -21.93 -9.11 -18.67
C GLU A 312 -20.75 -8.46 -17.95
N ILE A 313 -19.68 -9.22 -17.72
CA ILE A 313 -18.42 -8.68 -17.19
C ILE A 313 -17.62 -8.16 -18.38
N GLY A 314 -17.55 -6.84 -18.50
CA GLY A 314 -16.74 -6.12 -19.50
C GLY A 314 -15.49 -5.49 -18.86
N ASP A 315 -15.13 -4.32 -19.40
CA ASP A 315 -14.05 -3.49 -18.87
C ASP A 315 -14.59 -2.26 -18.10
N ASP A 316 -15.92 -2.06 -18.10
CA ASP A 316 -16.58 -1.00 -17.35
C ASP A 316 -16.89 -1.44 -15.92
N GLU A 317 -16.69 -0.53 -14.97
CA GLU A 317 -16.97 -0.72 -13.56
C GLU A 317 -18.34 -0.15 -13.17
N PHE A 318 -19.05 -0.87 -12.28
CA PHE A 318 -20.35 -0.49 -11.74
C PHE A 318 -20.36 -0.71 -10.23
N GLY A 319 -20.24 0.35 -9.46
CA GLY A 319 -20.29 0.35 -8.01
C GLY A 319 -21.64 0.88 -7.50
N LEU A 320 -22.35 0.10 -6.67
CA LEU A 320 -23.51 0.63 -5.98
C LEU A 320 -23.07 1.67 -4.95
N VAL A 321 -23.58 2.91 -5.08
CA VAL A 321 -23.40 3.97 -4.08
C VAL A 321 -24.44 3.85 -2.98
N ASP A 322 -25.74 3.72 -3.37
CA ASP A 322 -26.86 3.58 -2.45
C ASP A 322 -28.15 3.19 -3.20
N ASP A 323 -29.19 2.84 -2.43
CA ASP A 323 -30.57 2.87 -2.92
C ASP A 323 -31.30 4.12 -2.44
N VAL A 324 -32.08 4.74 -3.32
CA VAL A 324 -32.93 5.90 -2.99
C VAL A 324 -34.34 5.64 -3.51
N ALA A 325 -35.28 5.45 -2.60
CA ALA A 325 -36.68 5.15 -2.91
C ALA A 325 -36.86 3.98 -3.89
N GLY A 326 -36.04 2.94 -3.72
CA GLY A 326 -36.08 1.70 -4.53
C GLY A 326 -35.47 1.85 -5.94
N LYS A 327 -34.64 2.88 -6.15
CA LYS A 327 -33.78 3.07 -7.33
C LYS A 327 -32.33 3.02 -6.86
N PHE A 328 -31.43 2.57 -7.73
CA PHE A 328 -30.03 2.44 -7.41
C PHE A 328 -29.22 3.62 -7.93
N LEU A 329 -28.42 4.24 -7.04
CA LEU A 329 -27.37 5.16 -7.41
C LEU A 329 -26.12 4.34 -7.71
N ILE A 330 -25.58 4.49 -8.91
CA ILE A 330 -24.44 3.69 -9.39
C ILE A 330 -23.36 4.64 -9.88
N GLN A 331 -22.16 4.50 -9.32
CA GLN A 331 -20.94 5.08 -9.87
C GLN A 331 -20.44 4.16 -10.99
N THR A 332 -20.05 4.72 -12.13
CA THR A 332 -19.56 3.94 -13.27
C THR A 332 -18.62 4.74 -14.15
N ASN A 333 -17.68 4.06 -14.80
CA ASN A 333 -16.84 4.59 -15.87
C ASN A 333 -17.43 4.29 -17.29
N HIS A 334 -18.61 3.68 -17.38
CA HIS A 334 -19.27 3.35 -18.64
C HIS A 334 -19.53 4.60 -19.49
N ASN A 335 -18.86 4.72 -20.65
CA ASN A 335 -18.85 5.93 -21.49
C ASN A 335 -18.48 7.22 -20.72
N ALA A 336 -17.62 7.10 -19.68
CA ALA A 336 -17.17 8.18 -18.82
C ALA A 336 -15.86 7.77 -18.13
N PRO A 337 -14.71 7.75 -18.81
CA PRO A 337 -13.45 7.22 -18.28
C PRO A 337 -12.97 7.89 -16.99
N ASN A 338 -13.48 9.08 -16.65
CA ASN A 338 -13.23 9.74 -15.36
C ASN A 338 -14.34 9.49 -14.33
N GLY A 339 -15.32 8.66 -14.64
CA GLY A 339 -16.41 8.32 -13.73
C GLY A 339 -17.58 9.31 -13.73
N LYS A 340 -18.77 8.78 -13.52
CA LYS A 340 -20.04 9.52 -13.34
C LYS A 340 -20.95 8.78 -12.37
N ILE A 341 -22.04 9.44 -11.95
CA ILE A 341 -23.08 8.81 -11.13
C ILE A 341 -24.40 8.82 -11.90
N VAL A 342 -25.03 7.66 -11.95
CA VAL A 342 -26.30 7.43 -12.63
C VAL A 342 -27.34 6.86 -11.67
N VAL A 343 -28.62 7.06 -11.99
CA VAL A 343 -29.74 6.39 -11.33
C VAL A 343 -30.29 5.34 -12.27
N TRP A 344 -30.38 4.11 -11.76
CA TRP A 344 -31.05 3.01 -12.42
C TRP A 344 -32.34 2.62 -11.68
N ASP A 345 -33.44 2.46 -12.42
CA ASP A 345 -34.77 2.16 -11.86
C ASP A 345 -35.20 0.75 -12.28
N PRO A 346 -35.40 -0.21 -11.33
CA PRO A 346 -35.85 -1.56 -11.67
C PRO A 346 -37.22 -1.60 -12.40
N LYS A 347 -38.03 -0.56 -12.28
CA LYS A 347 -39.29 -0.43 -13.04
C LYS A 347 -39.10 0.01 -14.47
N ASN A 348 -37.94 0.58 -14.82
CA ASN A 348 -37.58 1.01 -16.15
C ASN A 348 -36.10 0.69 -16.45
N PRO A 349 -35.74 -0.59 -16.54
CA PRO A 349 -34.35 -1.05 -16.57
C PRO A 349 -33.57 -0.62 -17.81
N GLN A 350 -34.24 -0.19 -18.85
CA GLN A 350 -33.60 0.33 -20.08
C GLN A 350 -33.11 1.78 -19.93
N LYS A 351 -33.53 2.49 -18.87
CA LYS A 351 -33.21 3.89 -18.68
C LYS A 351 -32.18 4.08 -17.56
N TRP A 352 -31.02 4.57 -17.94
CA TRP A 352 -29.98 5.06 -17.04
C TRP A 352 -30.03 6.59 -17.06
N THR A 353 -30.25 7.21 -15.89
CA THR A 353 -30.36 8.66 -15.78
C THR A 353 -29.11 9.21 -15.11
N GLU A 354 -28.30 9.96 -15.85
CA GLU A 354 -27.14 10.63 -15.32
C GLU A 354 -27.56 11.76 -14.37
N ILE A 355 -27.02 11.76 -13.12
CA ILE A 355 -27.28 12.78 -12.11
C ILE A 355 -26.02 13.57 -11.75
N VAL A 356 -24.86 12.95 -11.80
CA VAL A 356 -23.57 13.64 -11.69
C VAL A 356 -22.77 13.28 -12.94
N PRO A 357 -22.62 14.23 -13.89
CA PRO A 357 -21.92 13.97 -15.14
C PRO A 357 -20.42 13.82 -14.94
N GLU A 358 -19.78 13.15 -15.90
CA GLU A 358 -18.32 13.09 -15.97
C GLU A 358 -17.70 14.49 -15.97
N LYS A 359 -16.57 14.63 -15.29
CA LYS A 359 -15.73 15.83 -15.28
C LYS A 359 -14.35 15.53 -15.84
N PRO A 360 -13.55 16.56 -16.18
CA PRO A 360 -12.14 16.36 -16.53
C PRO A 360 -11.33 15.70 -15.40
N GLU A 361 -11.73 15.92 -14.16
CA GLU A 361 -11.14 15.33 -12.98
C GLU A 361 -11.75 13.94 -12.70
N PRO A 362 -10.95 12.89 -12.39
CA PRO A 362 -11.47 11.59 -12.00
C PRO A 362 -12.31 11.64 -10.73
N LEU A 363 -13.45 10.95 -10.74
CA LEU A 363 -14.31 10.74 -9.59
C LEU A 363 -13.78 9.55 -8.79
N GLU A 364 -13.35 9.80 -7.54
CA GLU A 364 -12.76 8.77 -6.68
C GLU A 364 -13.79 8.12 -5.76
N ILE A 365 -14.49 8.92 -4.97
CA ILE A 365 -15.39 8.42 -3.94
C ILE A 365 -16.75 9.07 -4.10
N ALA A 366 -17.81 8.27 -3.99
CA ALA A 366 -19.18 8.73 -3.86
C ALA A 366 -19.87 7.97 -2.73
N ASN A 367 -20.38 8.70 -1.73
CA ASN A 367 -21.10 8.13 -0.58
C ASN A 367 -22.32 8.96 -0.23
N THR A 368 -23.38 8.31 0.26
CA THR A 368 -24.56 8.98 0.79
C THR A 368 -24.56 9.01 2.30
N VAL A 369 -24.77 10.21 2.90
CA VAL A 369 -24.87 10.41 4.34
C VAL A 369 -25.86 11.53 4.61
N GLY A 370 -26.78 11.35 5.58
CA GLY A 370 -27.71 12.40 6.01
C GLY A 370 -28.59 12.96 4.88
N GLY A 371 -28.95 12.13 3.90
CA GLY A 371 -29.75 12.53 2.75
C GLY A 371 -28.98 13.38 1.72
N LYS A 372 -27.66 13.36 1.74
CA LYS A 372 -26.78 14.05 0.80
C LYS A 372 -25.83 13.06 0.13
N LEU A 373 -25.35 13.43 -1.06
CA LEU A 373 -24.33 12.71 -1.82
C LEU A 373 -23.01 13.49 -1.70
N PHE A 374 -22.02 12.87 -1.08
CA PHE A 374 -20.65 13.37 -0.95
C PHE A 374 -19.81 12.76 -2.05
N VAL A 375 -19.12 13.61 -2.81
CA VAL A 375 -18.31 13.17 -3.95
C VAL A 375 -16.93 13.80 -3.88
N THR A 376 -15.89 12.98 -4.07
CA THR A 376 -14.51 13.45 -4.19
C THR A 376 -13.99 13.26 -5.60
N TYR A 377 -13.23 14.23 -6.06
CA TYR A 377 -12.50 14.21 -7.34
C TYR A 377 -11.03 14.48 -7.11
N LEU A 378 -10.21 14.05 -8.05
CA LEU A 378 -8.79 14.43 -8.11
C LEU A 378 -8.58 15.54 -9.13
N LYS A 379 -7.99 16.65 -8.69
CA LYS A 379 -7.48 17.69 -9.56
C LYS A 379 -5.97 17.75 -9.40
N ASP A 380 -5.23 17.37 -10.45
CA ASP A 380 -3.78 17.24 -10.39
C ASP A 380 -3.38 16.47 -9.11
N VAL A 381 -3.90 15.24 -8.99
CA VAL A 381 -3.64 14.30 -7.87
C VAL A 381 -4.08 14.80 -6.47
N THR A 382 -4.66 15.97 -6.35
CA THR A 382 -5.13 16.52 -5.07
C THR A 382 -6.65 16.49 -4.94
N ALA A 383 -7.15 16.14 -3.77
CA ALA A 383 -8.58 15.97 -3.52
C ALA A 383 -9.37 17.28 -3.66
N ARG A 384 -10.59 17.15 -4.20
CA ARG A 384 -11.67 18.14 -4.18
C ARG A 384 -12.92 17.43 -3.69
N ALA A 385 -13.63 18.00 -2.72
CA ALA A 385 -14.81 17.39 -2.11
C ALA A 385 -16.04 18.26 -2.33
N TYR A 386 -17.14 17.63 -2.75
CA TYR A 386 -18.40 18.29 -3.08
C TYR A 386 -19.56 17.60 -2.41
N VAL A 387 -20.61 18.39 -2.13
CA VAL A 387 -21.89 17.92 -1.60
C VAL A 387 -22.98 18.18 -2.64
N TYR A 388 -23.71 17.13 -2.99
CA TYR A 388 -24.85 17.17 -3.88
C TYR A 388 -26.13 16.74 -3.17
N THR A 389 -27.29 17.13 -3.70
CA THR A 389 -28.55 16.44 -3.36
C THR A 389 -28.55 15.04 -3.97
N LEU A 390 -29.44 14.16 -3.52
CA LEU A 390 -29.57 12.80 -4.09
C LEU A 390 -30.05 12.80 -5.55
N GLU A 391 -30.57 13.92 -6.05
CA GLU A 391 -30.97 14.15 -7.45
C GLU A 391 -29.80 14.72 -8.29
N GLY A 392 -28.61 14.91 -7.70
CA GLY A 392 -27.42 15.35 -8.41
C GLY A 392 -27.24 16.86 -8.51
N LYS A 393 -28.02 17.68 -7.78
CA LYS A 393 -27.81 19.13 -7.75
C LYS A 393 -26.65 19.47 -6.81
N LEU A 394 -25.61 20.14 -7.31
CA LEU A 394 -24.50 20.64 -6.50
C LEU A 394 -25.02 21.65 -5.46
N GLU A 395 -24.69 21.42 -4.19
CA GLU A 395 -25.04 22.32 -3.08
C GLU A 395 -23.87 23.20 -2.62
N ASN A 396 -22.68 22.60 -2.47
CA ASN A 396 -21.45 23.32 -2.12
C ASN A 396 -20.19 22.49 -2.33
N GLU A 397 -19.05 23.15 -2.36
CA GLU A 397 -17.72 22.56 -2.23
C GLU A 397 -17.31 22.60 -0.75
N ILE A 398 -16.64 21.54 -0.27
CA ILE A 398 -16.03 21.49 1.06
C ILE A 398 -14.61 22.06 0.93
N ALA A 399 -14.35 23.18 1.57
CA ALA A 399 -13.02 23.79 1.60
C ALA A 399 -12.04 22.88 2.36
N LEU A 400 -11.03 22.37 1.68
CA LEU A 400 -9.94 21.60 2.26
C LEU A 400 -8.78 22.50 2.68
N PRO A 401 -7.92 22.06 3.63
CA PRO A 401 -6.81 22.89 4.16
C PRO A 401 -5.78 23.31 3.11
N GLY A 402 -5.64 22.56 2.02
CA GLY A 402 -4.70 22.83 0.96
C GLY A 402 -4.57 21.65 -0.01
N PRO A 403 -3.49 21.59 -0.82
CA PRO A 403 -3.19 20.42 -1.64
C PRO A 403 -2.90 19.20 -0.77
N GLY A 404 -3.66 18.14 -0.97
CA GLY A 404 -3.57 16.91 -0.18
C GLY A 404 -4.60 15.89 -0.61
N SER A 405 -4.81 14.88 0.19
CA SER A 405 -5.73 13.78 -0.10
C SER A 405 -6.76 13.56 1.01
N ILE A 406 -7.84 12.92 0.61
CA ILE A 406 -8.84 12.32 1.47
C ILE A 406 -8.66 10.81 1.29
N PRO A 407 -8.06 10.10 2.27
CA PRO A 407 -7.76 8.69 2.12
C PRO A 407 -9.03 7.85 1.89
N GLU A 408 -8.91 6.86 1.02
CA GLU A 408 -9.94 5.86 0.80
C GLU A 408 -10.16 4.94 2.02
N PRO A 409 -11.27 4.19 2.04
CA PRO A 409 -11.49 3.16 3.04
C PRO A 409 -10.35 2.13 3.03
N ALA A 410 -9.93 1.72 4.22
CA ALA A 410 -8.95 0.66 4.41
C ALA A 410 -9.40 -0.28 5.54
N ALA A 411 -8.77 -1.44 5.68
CA ALA A 411 -9.11 -2.38 6.74
C ALA A 411 -9.10 -1.69 8.12
N GLY A 412 -10.25 -1.72 8.80
CA GLY A 412 -10.43 -1.05 10.09
C GLY A 412 -10.60 0.48 10.04
N ASN A 413 -10.68 1.07 8.85
CA ASN A 413 -11.03 2.48 8.65
C ASN A 413 -12.20 2.58 7.66
N PRO A 414 -13.38 3.07 8.08
CA PRO A 414 -14.56 3.13 7.21
C PRO A 414 -14.43 4.14 6.05
N GLY A 415 -13.30 4.83 5.96
CA GLY A 415 -13.09 5.86 4.97
C GLY A 415 -13.70 7.21 5.36
N SER A 416 -13.55 8.16 4.46
CA SER A 416 -14.10 9.50 4.58
C SER A 416 -15.53 9.55 4.03
N PHE A 417 -16.35 10.41 4.61
CA PHE A 417 -17.75 10.63 4.21
C PHE A 417 -18.62 9.37 4.31
N SER A 418 -18.32 8.46 5.24
CA SER A 418 -19.17 7.30 5.54
C SER A 418 -20.11 7.60 6.70
N GLY A 419 -21.33 7.06 6.65
CA GLY A 419 -22.35 7.25 7.67
C GLY A 419 -23.70 6.72 7.24
N SER A 420 -24.74 7.00 8.06
CA SER A 420 -26.10 6.56 7.82
C SER A 420 -26.98 7.68 7.23
N LYS A 421 -28.13 7.29 6.67
CA LYS A 421 -29.09 8.23 6.05
C LYS A 421 -29.66 9.28 7.04
N ASP A 422 -29.62 9.02 8.35
CA ASP A 422 -30.11 9.91 9.43
C ASP A 422 -28.99 10.70 10.13
N ASP A 423 -27.74 10.58 9.70
CA ASP A 423 -26.61 11.33 10.26
C ASP A 423 -26.73 12.82 9.95
N LYS A 424 -26.44 13.66 10.96
CA LYS A 424 -26.44 15.13 10.85
C LYS A 424 -25.03 15.69 10.66
N VAL A 425 -24.04 14.87 10.98
CA VAL A 425 -22.62 15.17 10.82
C VAL A 425 -21.94 14.02 10.12
N VAL A 426 -20.91 14.33 9.34
CA VAL A 426 -20.09 13.34 8.67
C VAL A 426 -18.61 13.64 8.92
N PHE A 427 -17.80 12.60 8.99
CA PHE A 427 -16.37 12.73 9.25
C PHE A 427 -15.57 12.46 7.97
N TYR A 428 -14.44 13.17 7.84
CA TYR A 428 -13.44 12.90 6.82
C TYR A 428 -12.04 13.17 7.37
N THR A 429 -11.07 12.44 6.88
CA THR A 429 -9.66 12.65 7.18
C THR A 429 -9.00 13.40 6.03
N PHE A 430 -8.20 14.41 6.33
CA PHE A 430 -7.37 15.10 5.37
C PHE A 430 -5.90 14.94 5.74
N THR A 431 -5.04 14.73 4.74
CA THR A 431 -3.59 14.57 4.91
C THR A 431 -2.82 15.07 3.69
N SER A 432 -1.51 15.32 3.85
CA SER A 432 -0.59 15.61 2.76
C SER A 432 0.83 15.18 3.17
N PHE A 433 1.83 15.31 2.31
CA PHE A 433 3.19 14.91 2.62
C PHE A 433 3.78 15.59 3.87
N ASN A 434 3.40 16.85 4.12
CA ASN A 434 3.82 17.65 5.27
C ASN A 434 2.65 18.08 6.18
N TYR A 435 1.48 17.47 6.01
CA TYR A 435 0.30 17.73 6.82
C TYR A 435 -0.18 16.42 7.46
N ALA A 436 -0.04 16.32 8.79
CA ALA A 436 -0.41 15.12 9.53
C ALA A 436 -1.92 14.84 9.42
N PRO A 437 -2.34 13.56 9.46
CA PRO A 437 -3.75 13.19 9.35
C PRO A 437 -4.60 13.94 10.39
N THR A 438 -5.56 14.70 9.89
CA THR A 438 -6.49 15.48 10.70
C THR A 438 -7.91 15.06 10.37
N ILE A 439 -8.68 14.69 11.39
CA ILE A 439 -10.08 14.31 11.24
C ILE A 439 -10.94 15.57 11.38
N TYR A 440 -11.74 15.82 10.37
CA TYR A 440 -12.72 16.89 10.31
C TYR A 440 -14.12 16.37 10.54
N LYS A 441 -14.95 17.18 11.13
CA LYS A 441 -16.39 17.01 11.28
C LYS A 441 -17.09 18.04 10.39
N TYR A 442 -17.88 17.57 9.43
CA TYR A 442 -18.73 18.40 8.59
C TYR A 442 -20.17 18.34 9.10
N ASP A 443 -20.75 19.50 9.41
CA ASP A 443 -22.16 19.64 9.78
C ASP A 443 -22.99 19.90 8.52
N ILE A 444 -23.90 18.96 8.23
CA ILE A 444 -24.70 18.96 7.00
C ILE A 444 -25.65 20.17 6.95
N SER A 445 -26.18 20.59 8.11
CA SER A 445 -27.15 21.68 8.19
C SER A 445 -26.51 23.05 7.98
N THR A 446 -25.35 23.27 8.57
CA THR A 446 -24.61 24.53 8.48
C THR A 446 -23.64 24.60 7.31
N LYS A 447 -23.37 23.45 6.67
CA LYS A 447 -22.41 23.28 5.55
C LYS A 447 -20.97 23.69 5.93
N LYS A 448 -20.58 23.47 7.19
CA LYS A 448 -19.27 23.87 7.71
C LYS A 448 -18.48 22.68 8.23
N SER A 449 -17.19 22.70 7.91
CA SER A 449 -16.21 21.81 8.52
C SER A 449 -15.58 22.44 9.74
N SER A 450 -15.30 21.63 10.74
CA SER A 450 -14.49 21.98 11.91
C SER A 450 -13.51 20.85 12.21
N VAL A 451 -12.36 21.17 12.76
CA VAL A 451 -11.40 20.16 13.21
C VAL A 451 -12.05 19.36 14.36
N PHE A 452 -12.07 18.05 14.21
CA PHE A 452 -12.54 17.12 15.25
C PHE A 452 -11.38 16.54 16.05
N ARG A 453 -10.34 16.05 15.37
CA ARG A 453 -9.10 15.54 16.01
C ARG A 453 -7.88 15.87 15.18
N THR A 454 -6.83 16.31 15.84
CA THR A 454 -5.48 16.45 15.30
C THR A 454 -4.53 15.52 16.03
N VAL A 455 -3.34 15.34 15.49
CA VAL A 455 -2.25 14.62 16.15
C VAL A 455 -1.07 15.56 16.33
N ASP A 456 -0.38 15.42 17.46
CA ASP A 456 0.90 16.11 17.74
C ASP A 456 2.02 15.08 17.66
N ILE A 457 2.95 15.30 16.74
CA ILE A 457 4.03 14.36 16.45
C ILE A 457 5.32 14.88 17.06
N PRO A 458 5.96 14.13 17.95
CA PRO A 458 7.15 14.60 18.68
C PRO A 458 8.28 15.05 17.77
N GLY A 459 8.63 16.34 17.88
CA GLY A 459 9.72 16.93 17.11
C GLY A 459 9.43 17.21 15.62
N PHE A 460 8.16 17.10 15.19
CA PHE A 460 7.74 17.50 13.86
C PHE A 460 7.11 18.89 13.87
N ASN A 461 7.67 19.78 13.04
CA ASN A 461 7.05 21.08 12.77
C ASN A 461 6.83 21.22 11.25
N PRO A 462 5.58 21.18 10.77
CA PRO A 462 5.28 21.23 9.33
C PRO A 462 5.80 22.51 8.65
N ALA A 463 5.98 23.60 9.39
CA ALA A 463 6.51 24.85 8.86
C ALA A 463 7.97 24.74 8.37
N ASN A 464 8.71 23.72 8.80
CA ASN A 464 10.10 23.46 8.38
C ASN A 464 10.20 22.77 7.01
N TYR A 465 9.08 22.29 6.48
CA TYR A 465 9.06 21.50 5.24
C TYR A 465 8.17 22.16 4.20
N GLU A 466 8.45 21.87 2.96
CA GLU A 466 7.65 22.29 1.82
C GLU A 466 7.39 21.11 0.89
N THR A 467 6.25 21.14 0.24
CA THR A 467 5.88 20.24 -0.83
C THR A 467 5.50 21.07 -2.04
N ARG A 468 6.05 20.74 -3.20
CA ARG A 468 5.67 21.34 -4.47
C ARG A 468 5.30 20.25 -5.46
N GLU A 469 4.29 20.50 -6.23
CA GLU A 469 3.95 19.73 -7.42
C GLU A 469 4.67 20.34 -8.62
N VAL A 470 5.31 19.49 -9.40
CA VAL A 470 5.93 19.84 -10.68
C VAL A 470 5.51 18.84 -11.75
N PHE A 471 5.75 19.18 -13.00
CA PHE A 471 5.45 18.30 -14.12
C PHE A 471 6.69 18.13 -14.98
N TYR A 472 6.89 16.91 -15.43
CA TYR A 472 7.96 16.59 -16.38
C TYR A 472 7.39 15.87 -17.60
N SER A 473 8.17 15.78 -18.67
CA SER A 473 7.79 15.04 -19.86
C SER A 473 8.39 13.65 -19.83
N SER A 474 7.54 12.65 -20.04
CA SER A 474 7.98 11.27 -20.29
C SER A 474 8.61 11.16 -21.69
N LYS A 475 9.18 10.02 -21.99
CA LYS A 475 9.86 9.70 -23.25
C LYS A 475 8.98 9.94 -24.50
N ASP A 476 7.69 9.71 -24.40
CA ASP A 476 6.72 9.96 -25.48
C ASP A 476 6.10 11.36 -25.47
N GLY A 477 6.57 12.24 -24.58
CA GLY A 477 6.06 13.60 -24.41
C GLY A 477 4.87 13.72 -23.45
N THR A 478 4.39 12.64 -22.88
CA THR A 478 3.32 12.67 -21.88
C THR A 478 3.75 13.50 -20.67
N ARG A 479 2.90 14.45 -20.25
CA ARG A 479 3.10 15.29 -19.08
C ARG A 479 2.73 14.51 -17.82
N VAL A 480 3.71 14.28 -16.92
CA VAL A 480 3.57 13.46 -15.71
C VAL A 480 3.78 14.31 -14.46
N PRO A 481 2.90 14.23 -13.44
CA PRO A 481 3.07 14.96 -12.18
C PRO A 481 4.09 14.29 -11.26
N LEU A 482 4.78 15.13 -10.48
CA LEU A 482 5.77 14.72 -9.49
C LEU A 482 5.67 15.63 -8.28
N PHE A 483 5.41 15.05 -7.11
CA PHE A 483 5.51 15.79 -5.84
C PHE A 483 6.94 15.72 -5.30
N ILE A 484 7.46 16.86 -4.89
CA ILE A 484 8.80 16.98 -4.28
C ILE A 484 8.62 17.58 -2.90
N THR A 485 9.01 16.82 -1.87
CA THR A 485 8.94 17.24 -0.46
C THR A 485 10.34 17.30 0.11
N ASN A 486 10.69 18.43 0.72
CA ASN A 486 12.00 18.65 1.31
C ASN A 486 11.94 19.60 2.52
N LYS A 487 13.02 19.63 3.29
CA LYS A 487 13.24 20.69 4.28
C LYS A 487 13.42 22.03 3.57
N LYS A 488 12.80 23.10 4.08
CA LYS A 488 12.95 24.45 3.49
C LYS A 488 14.40 24.91 3.47
N GLY A 489 14.77 25.60 2.42
CA GLY A 489 16.09 26.23 2.28
C GLY A 489 17.20 25.29 1.80
N ILE A 490 16.88 24.14 1.20
CA ILE A 490 17.87 23.30 0.52
C ILE A 490 18.44 24.02 -0.71
N THR A 491 19.70 23.76 -1.01
CA THR A 491 20.35 24.28 -2.24
C THR A 491 20.18 23.26 -3.36
N LEU A 492 19.75 23.70 -4.53
CA LEU A 492 19.60 22.85 -5.72
C LEU A 492 20.91 22.86 -6.53
N ASP A 493 21.91 22.11 -6.06
CA ASP A 493 23.25 22.03 -6.66
C ASP A 493 23.58 20.62 -7.21
N GLY A 494 22.63 19.68 -7.11
CA GLY A 494 22.81 18.28 -7.50
C GLY A 494 23.36 17.40 -6.38
N GLY A 495 23.65 17.93 -5.22
CA GLY A 495 24.25 17.21 -4.08
C GLY A 495 23.26 16.61 -3.10
N ASN A 496 21.95 16.86 -3.24
CA ASN A 496 20.97 16.39 -2.26
C ASN A 496 20.70 14.89 -2.38
N PRO A 497 20.84 14.11 -1.30
CA PRO A 497 20.36 12.75 -1.27
C PRO A 497 18.85 12.76 -1.52
N THR A 498 18.38 11.89 -2.41
CA THR A 498 16.98 11.89 -2.85
C THR A 498 16.45 10.47 -2.93
N VAL A 499 15.22 10.27 -2.46
CA VAL A 499 14.44 9.04 -2.64
C VAL A 499 13.30 9.34 -3.60
N LEU A 500 13.29 8.69 -4.77
CA LEU A 500 12.22 8.74 -5.74
C LEU A 500 11.33 7.50 -5.53
N TYR A 501 10.06 7.73 -5.23
CA TYR A 501 9.04 6.69 -5.03
C TYR A 501 8.06 6.65 -6.19
N GLY A 502 7.59 5.45 -6.54
CA GLY A 502 6.53 5.24 -7.50
C GLY A 502 5.81 3.90 -7.31
N TYR A 503 4.64 3.78 -7.96
CA TYR A 503 3.84 2.57 -7.96
C TYR A 503 3.42 2.16 -9.38
N GLY A 504 2.49 2.88 -10.03
CA GLY A 504 2.15 2.78 -11.44
C GLY A 504 1.46 1.49 -11.86
N GLY A 505 0.32 1.16 -11.27
CA GLY A 505 -0.49 0.01 -11.67
C GLY A 505 -1.82 -0.08 -10.92
N PHE A 506 -2.71 -0.95 -11.42
CA PHE A 506 -3.97 -1.31 -10.78
C PHE A 506 -4.93 -0.16 -10.53
N ASN A 507 -4.88 0.90 -11.33
CA ASN A 507 -5.69 2.10 -11.14
C ASN A 507 -5.50 2.76 -9.76
N ILE A 508 -4.39 2.45 -9.05
CA ILE A 508 -4.12 2.99 -7.71
C ILE A 508 -3.46 4.35 -7.84
N THR A 509 -4.12 5.38 -7.33
CA THR A 509 -3.58 6.73 -7.23
C THR A 509 -2.53 6.83 -6.14
N ASN A 510 -1.33 7.33 -6.47
CA ASN A 510 -0.28 7.60 -5.49
C ASN A 510 -0.48 8.99 -4.85
N SER A 511 -1.53 9.10 -4.03
CA SER A 511 -1.99 10.36 -3.44
C SER A 511 -1.02 10.95 -2.40
N PRO A 512 -0.98 12.28 -2.23
CA PRO A 512 -0.18 12.94 -1.19
C PRO A 512 -0.57 12.46 0.21
N GLY A 513 0.31 11.67 0.85
CA GLY A 513 0.05 11.09 2.16
C GLY A 513 1.18 11.37 3.16
N PHE A 514 0.81 11.60 4.42
CA PHE A 514 1.74 11.79 5.52
C PHE A 514 2.34 10.46 5.98
N SER A 515 3.63 10.49 6.30
CA SER A 515 4.31 9.42 7.03
C SER A 515 5.22 10.02 8.09
N ALA A 516 4.97 9.70 9.36
CA ALA A 516 5.83 10.14 10.45
C ALA A 516 7.26 9.60 10.32
N LEU A 517 7.42 8.40 9.80
CA LEU A 517 8.75 7.79 9.58
C LEU A 517 9.53 8.54 8.49
N ARG A 518 8.87 9.08 7.46
CA ARG A 518 9.50 9.88 6.41
C ARG A 518 10.18 11.13 6.96
N ILE A 519 9.71 11.66 8.09
CA ILE A 519 10.32 12.82 8.72
C ILE A 519 11.78 12.55 9.05
N ALA A 520 12.14 11.32 9.44
CA ALA A 520 13.54 10.96 9.68
C ALA A 520 14.45 11.14 8.45
N LEU A 521 13.94 10.97 7.24
CA LEU A 521 14.66 11.29 6.01
C LEU A 521 14.76 12.80 5.80
N LEU A 522 13.60 13.48 5.87
CA LEU A 522 13.50 14.91 5.55
C LEU A 522 14.33 15.76 6.51
N GLU A 523 14.39 15.44 7.81
CA GLU A 523 15.17 16.20 8.79
C GLU A 523 16.69 16.07 8.58
N GLN A 524 17.14 15.01 7.92
CA GLN A 524 18.54 14.82 7.52
C GLN A 524 18.87 15.41 6.14
N GLY A 525 17.91 16.16 5.54
CA GLY A 525 18.10 16.84 4.25
C GLY A 525 17.88 15.94 3.04
N VAL A 526 17.33 14.74 3.24
CA VAL A 526 16.92 13.89 2.11
C VAL A 526 15.66 14.49 1.45
N VAL A 527 15.68 14.61 0.13
CA VAL A 527 14.52 14.98 -0.67
C VAL A 527 13.68 13.73 -0.91
N TYR A 528 12.38 13.84 -0.71
CA TYR A 528 11.43 12.79 -1.08
C TYR A 528 10.64 13.22 -2.31
N ALA A 529 10.74 12.46 -3.38
CA ALA A 529 10.02 12.68 -4.63
C ALA A 529 9.03 11.53 -4.85
N SER A 530 7.78 11.84 -5.22
CA SER A 530 6.70 10.86 -5.46
C SER A 530 6.16 11.06 -6.87
N ALA A 531 6.43 10.11 -7.77
CA ALA A 531 6.01 10.17 -9.17
C ALA A 531 4.63 9.56 -9.35
N ASN A 532 3.75 10.28 -10.03
CA ASN A 532 2.37 9.91 -10.34
C ASN A 532 2.29 9.42 -11.79
N ILE A 533 2.78 8.21 -12.00
CA ILE A 533 3.05 7.63 -13.32
C ILE A 533 1.84 6.87 -13.87
N ARG A 534 1.80 6.69 -15.20
CA ARG A 534 0.77 5.91 -15.88
C ARG A 534 0.62 4.52 -15.27
N GLY A 535 -0.57 3.93 -15.42
CA GLY A 535 -0.96 2.68 -14.74
C GLY A 535 -1.67 2.92 -13.40
N GLY A 536 -1.48 4.08 -12.77
CA GLY A 536 -2.30 4.57 -11.64
C GLY A 536 -3.62 5.20 -12.07
N GLY A 537 -4.39 5.72 -11.10
CA GLY A 537 -5.71 6.33 -11.29
C GLY A 537 -5.71 7.87 -11.42
N GLU A 538 -4.55 8.51 -11.38
CA GLU A 538 -4.40 9.95 -11.18
C GLU A 538 -5.17 10.82 -12.18
N TYR A 539 -5.37 10.31 -13.41
CA TYR A 539 -6.15 10.96 -14.47
C TYR A 539 -7.21 10.03 -15.08
N GLY A 540 -7.75 9.11 -14.26
CA GLY A 540 -8.82 8.21 -14.62
C GLY A 540 -8.39 7.02 -15.48
N GLU A 541 -9.38 6.33 -16.09
CA GLU A 541 -9.16 5.04 -16.76
C GLU A 541 -8.17 5.10 -17.93
N LYS A 542 -8.17 6.20 -18.69
CA LYS A 542 -7.21 6.37 -19.80
C LYS A 542 -5.76 6.41 -19.33
N TRP A 543 -5.53 6.97 -18.15
CA TRP A 543 -4.19 7.01 -17.53
C TRP A 543 -3.77 5.62 -17.05
N HIS A 544 -4.69 4.89 -16.45
CA HIS A 544 -4.51 3.50 -16.07
C HIS A 544 -4.19 2.62 -17.28
N GLU A 545 -5.03 2.62 -18.31
CA GLU A 545 -4.85 1.82 -19.53
C GLU A 545 -3.55 2.10 -20.27
N ALA A 546 -3.04 3.33 -20.19
CA ALA A 546 -1.78 3.70 -20.80
C ALA A 546 -0.55 3.05 -20.13
N GLY A 547 -0.73 2.41 -18.98
CA GLY A 547 0.30 1.68 -18.23
C GLY A 547 0.01 0.19 -18.03
N THR A 548 -0.91 -0.43 -18.78
CA THR A 548 -1.29 -1.84 -18.63
C THR A 548 -0.87 -2.71 -19.81
N LYS A 549 -0.74 -4.02 -19.57
CA LYS A 549 -0.54 -5.06 -20.60
C LYS A 549 0.61 -4.69 -21.56
N LEU A 550 0.33 -4.58 -22.86
CA LEU A 550 1.31 -4.25 -23.89
C LEU A 550 1.93 -2.84 -23.74
N LYS A 551 1.29 -1.97 -22.95
CA LYS A 551 1.74 -0.59 -22.70
C LYS A 551 2.51 -0.45 -21.38
N LYS A 552 2.76 -1.53 -20.64
CA LYS A 552 3.41 -1.49 -19.31
C LYS A 552 4.78 -0.81 -19.32
N GLN A 553 5.52 -0.84 -20.44
CA GLN A 553 6.80 -0.12 -20.57
C GLN A 553 6.66 1.40 -20.33
N ASN A 554 5.51 1.99 -20.63
CA ASN A 554 5.27 3.43 -20.39
C ASN A 554 5.43 3.79 -18.91
N VAL A 555 5.09 2.90 -18.00
CA VAL A 555 5.23 3.07 -16.55
C VAL A 555 6.70 3.24 -16.16
N PHE A 556 7.57 2.43 -16.75
CA PHE A 556 9.02 2.47 -16.51
C PHE A 556 9.66 3.69 -17.19
N ASP A 557 9.23 4.01 -18.40
CA ASP A 557 9.68 5.21 -19.13
C ASP A 557 9.31 6.49 -18.37
N ASP A 558 8.10 6.57 -17.77
CA ASP A 558 7.68 7.69 -16.92
C ASP A 558 8.58 7.82 -15.68
N PHE A 559 8.89 6.71 -15.02
CA PHE A 559 9.67 6.72 -13.78
C PHE A 559 11.16 7.03 -14.05
N ILE A 560 11.72 6.50 -15.14
CA ILE A 560 13.07 6.84 -15.59
C ILE A 560 13.15 8.35 -15.93
N ALA A 561 12.15 8.88 -16.63
CA ALA A 561 12.09 10.31 -16.95
C ALA A 561 11.96 11.19 -15.69
N ALA A 562 11.30 10.71 -14.62
CA ALA A 562 11.29 11.40 -13.33
C ALA A 562 12.69 11.49 -12.72
N ALA A 563 13.46 10.41 -12.77
CA ALA A 563 14.85 10.39 -12.31
C ALA A 563 15.72 11.36 -13.13
N GLU A 564 15.62 11.31 -14.45
CA GLU A 564 16.35 12.22 -15.36
C GLU A 564 15.96 13.69 -15.12
N TYR A 565 14.68 13.97 -14.86
CA TYR A 565 14.20 15.31 -14.50
C TYR A 565 14.83 15.80 -13.20
N LEU A 566 14.84 15.00 -12.13
CA LEU A 566 15.43 15.38 -10.84
C LEU A 566 16.92 15.67 -10.96
N ILE A 567 17.64 14.91 -11.79
CA ILE A 567 19.07 15.13 -12.07
C ILE A 567 19.27 16.41 -12.91
N LYS A 568 18.50 16.60 -13.97
CA LYS A 568 18.58 17.77 -14.86
C LYS A 568 18.30 19.08 -14.12
N GLU A 569 17.29 19.08 -13.25
CA GLU A 569 16.95 20.25 -12.41
C GLU A 569 17.91 20.44 -11.23
N ARG A 570 18.99 19.64 -11.16
CA ARG A 570 20.00 19.71 -10.11
C ARG A 570 19.44 19.55 -8.69
N ILE A 571 18.34 18.82 -8.56
CA ILE A 571 17.80 18.44 -7.26
C ILE A 571 18.70 17.37 -6.63
N THR A 572 19.18 16.45 -7.47
CA THR A 572 20.07 15.35 -7.08
C THR A 572 21.05 15.02 -8.20
N SER A 573 21.84 13.96 -8.02
CA SER A 573 22.71 13.36 -9.04
C SER A 573 22.60 11.83 -8.98
N PRO A 574 23.07 11.08 -9.99
CA PRO A 574 23.04 9.62 -9.97
C PRO A 574 23.66 9.00 -8.71
N SER A 575 24.73 9.59 -8.19
CA SER A 575 25.40 9.14 -6.95
C SER A 575 24.64 9.49 -5.65
N LYS A 576 23.52 10.21 -5.75
CA LYS A 576 22.70 10.67 -4.62
C LYS A 576 21.22 10.29 -4.77
N LEU A 577 20.86 9.56 -5.83
CA LEU A 577 19.50 9.17 -6.13
C LEU A 577 19.26 7.71 -5.75
N ALA A 578 18.30 7.47 -4.86
CA ALA A 578 17.73 6.16 -4.60
C ALA A 578 16.32 6.05 -5.17
N ILE A 579 15.92 4.85 -5.59
CA ILE A 579 14.55 4.53 -5.98
C ILE A 579 13.93 3.55 -4.99
N HIS A 580 12.62 3.70 -4.76
CA HIS A 580 11.87 2.90 -3.81
C HIS A 580 10.50 2.56 -4.36
N GLY A 581 10.10 1.31 -4.26
CA GLY A 581 8.77 0.83 -4.63
C GLY A 581 8.44 -0.51 -3.99
N GLY A 582 7.17 -0.74 -3.72
CA GLY A 582 6.67 -1.99 -3.11
C GLY A 582 5.60 -2.66 -3.96
N SER A 583 5.50 -4.00 -3.92
CA SER A 583 4.51 -4.77 -4.68
C SER A 583 4.66 -4.52 -6.20
N ASN A 584 3.63 -4.01 -6.88
CA ASN A 584 3.78 -3.52 -8.26
C ASN A 584 4.87 -2.42 -8.37
N GLY A 585 5.07 -1.60 -7.35
CA GLY A 585 6.19 -0.66 -7.28
C GLY A 585 7.56 -1.34 -7.14
N GLY A 586 7.62 -2.55 -6.59
CA GLY A 586 8.81 -3.41 -6.58
C GLY A 586 9.18 -3.87 -8.00
N LEU A 587 8.19 -4.33 -8.78
CA LEU A 587 8.36 -4.57 -10.22
C LEU A 587 8.92 -3.31 -10.92
N LEU A 588 8.34 -2.14 -10.63
CA LEU A 588 8.77 -0.86 -11.20
C LEU A 588 10.26 -0.61 -10.98
N VAL A 589 10.71 -0.63 -9.71
CA VAL A 589 12.11 -0.30 -9.40
C VAL A 589 13.08 -1.37 -9.86
N GLY A 590 12.69 -2.65 -9.84
CA GLY A 590 13.49 -3.75 -10.37
C GLY A 590 13.69 -3.62 -11.88
N ALA A 591 12.64 -3.33 -12.64
CA ALA A 591 12.72 -3.11 -14.08
C ALA A 591 13.55 -1.86 -14.44
N CYS A 592 13.32 -0.74 -13.73
CA CYS A 592 14.07 0.51 -13.97
C CYS A 592 15.55 0.36 -13.63
N SER A 593 15.89 -0.34 -12.55
CA SER A 593 17.28 -0.66 -12.17
C SER A 593 18.00 -1.50 -13.23
N ASN A 594 17.30 -2.47 -13.83
CA ASN A 594 17.86 -3.29 -14.91
C ASN A 594 18.05 -2.52 -16.22
N GLN A 595 17.12 -1.59 -16.53
CA GLN A 595 17.14 -0.79 -17.76
C GLN A 595 18.16 0.35 -17.70
N ARG A 596 18.31 1.01 -16.55
CA ARG A 596 19.13 2.22 -16.37
C ARG A 596 19.89 2.21 -15.03
N PRO A 597 20.76 1.18 -14.81
CA PRO A 597 21.46 1.04 -13.52
C PRO A 597 22.35 2.25 -13.20
N GLU A 598 22.84 2.97 -14.18
CA GLU A 598 23.72 4.13 -14.01
C GLU A 598 23.04 5.38 -13.45
N LEU A 599 21.71 5.42 -13.41
CA LEU A 599 20.97 6.56 -12.87
C LEU A 599 20.83 6.51 -11.34
N PHE A 600 21.07 5.35 -10.73
CA PHE A 600 20.72 5.12 -9.34
C PHE A 600 21.91 4.69 -8.49
N GLN A 601 22.03 5.26 -7.29
CA GLN A 601 23.00 4.85 -6.29
C GLN A 601 22.49 3.70 -5.45
N ALA A 602 21.17 3.71 -5.11
CA ALA A 602 20.55 2.70 -4.29
C ALA A 602 19.13 2.35 -4.78
N VAL A 603 18.70 1.12 -4.50
CA VAL A 603 17.37 0.58 -4.81
C VAL A 603 16.78 -0.06 -3.57
N ILE A 604 15.58 0.34 -3.21
CA ILE A 604 14.75 -0.38 -2.23
C ILE A 604 13.61 -1.04 -2.97
N GLU A 605 13.66 -2.34 -3.04
CA GLU A 605 12.64 -3.19 -3.64
C GLU A 605 11.90 -3.93 -2.53
N GLN A 606 10.57 -3.77 -2.45
CA GLN A 606 9.77 -4.40 -1.41
C GLN A 606 8.71 -5.31 -2.01
N ALA A 607 8.78 -6.61 -1.72
CA ALA A 607 7.81 -7.63 -2.10
C ALA A 607 7.34 -7.52 -3.56
N GLY A 608 8.29 -7.36 -4.50
CA GLY A 608 7.99 -7.08 -5.91
C GLY A 608 7.62 -8.31 -6.72
N VAL A 609 6.84 -8.07 -7.79
CA VAL A 609 6.50 -9.11 -8.78
C VAL A 609 7.64 -9.24 -9.79
N MET A 610 8.67 -10.02 -9.47
CA MET A 610 9.93 -10.06 -10.22
C MET A 610 9.93 -11.03 -11.39
N ASP A 611 9.06 -12.05 -11.37
CA ASP A 611 8.90 -13.03 -12.45
C ASP A 611 7.56 -12.80 -13.17
N MET A 612 7.61 -12.01 -14.24
CA MET A 612 6.40 -11.64 -14.99
C MET A 612 5.88 -12.79 -15.89
N LEU A 613 6.59 -13.89 -15.99
CA LEU A 613 6.13 -15.02 -16.76
C LEU A 613 5.36 -16.05 -15.94
N ARG A 614 5.49 -15.98 -14.59
CA ARG A 614 4.93 -17.01 -13.71
C ARG A 614 4.00 -16.48 -12.61
N PHE A 615 3.87 -15.18 -12.43
CA PHE A 615 3.06 -14.59 -11.35
C PHE A 615 1.63 -15.16 -11.27
N HIS A 616 0.98 -15.40 -12.41
CA HIS A 616 -0.39 -15.90 -12.49
C HIS A 616 -0.53 -17.40 -12.13
N LYS A 617 0.60 -18.07 -11.84
CA LYS A 617 0.64 -19.49 -11.43
C LYS A 617 0.56 -19.64 -9.89
N PHE A 618 0.67 -18.56 -9.15
CA PHE A 618 0.70 -18.54 -7.70
C PHE A 618 -0.55 -17.88 -7.12
N THR A 619 -1.05 -18.40 -6.01
CA THR A 619 -2.06 -17.82 -5.11
C THR A 619 -3.11 -16.94 -5.84
N ILE A 620 -3.08 -15.63 -5.61
CA ILE A 620 -4.00 -14.64 -6.20
C ILE A 620 -3.48 -14.06 -7.53
N GLY A 621 -2.29 -14.43 -7.96
CA GLY A 621 -1.62 -13.81 -9.11
C GLY A 621 -2.41 -13.83 -10.41
N ALA A 622 -3.31 -14.81 -10.63
CA ALA A 622 -4.20 -14.82 -11.79
C ALA A 622 -5.08 -13.57 -11.88
N ALA A 623 -5.42 -12.95 -10.74
CA ALA A 623 -6.19 -11.69 -10.71
C ALA A 623 -5.43 -10.49 -11.30
N TRP A 624 -4.13 -10.58 -11.49
CA TRP A 624 -3.33 -9.48 -12.05
C TRP A 624 -3.24 -9.52 -13.58
N ILE A 625 -3.84 -10.53 -14.21
CA ILE A 625 -3.88 -10.66 -15.68
C ILE A 625 -4.62 -9.46 -16.29
N SER A 626 -5.62 -8.90 -15.62
CA SER A 626 -6.32 -7.71 -16.08
C SER A 626 -5.40 -6.49 -16.25
N ASP A 627 -4.35 -6.37 -15.43
CA ASP A 627 -3.38 -5.25 -15.47
C ASP A 627 -2.11 -5.61 -16.26
N TYR A 628 -1.56 -6.81 -16.04
CA TYR A 628 -0.27 -7.22 -16.63
C TYR A 628 -0.40 -7.96 -17.96
N GLY A 629 -1.51 -8.65 -18.20
CA GLY A 629 -1.62 -9.66 -19.26
C GLY A 629 -1.14 -11.03 -18.76
N SER A 630 -1.02 -12.01 -19.66
CA SER A 630 -0.61 -13.38 -19.35
C SER A 630 0.49 -13.89 -20.28
N SER A 631 1.47 -14.61 -19.73
CA SER A 631 2.48 -15.33 -20.52
C SER A 631 1.89 -16.51 -21.30
N ASP A 632 0.65 -16.88 -21.06
CA ASP A 632 -0.08 -17.90 -21.84
C ASP A 632 -0.65 -17.35 -23.16
N ASN A 633 -0.54 -16.04 -23.40
CA ASN A 633 -0.83 -15.36 -24.67
C ASN A 633 0.47 -14.97 -25.37
N ALA A 634 0.63 -15.32 -26.64
CA ALA A 634 1.87 -15.16 -27.37
C ALA A 634 2.36 -13.70 -27.53
N GLU A 635 1.44 -12.74 -27.70
CA GLU A 635 1.78 -11.33 -27.83
C GLU A 635 2.15 -10.74 -26.46
N GLN A 636 1.33 -11.04 -25.44
CA GLN A 636 1.55 -10.57 -24.08
C GLN A 636 2.80 -11.19 -23.46
N PHE A 637 3.12 -12.46 -23.79
CA PHE A 637 4.39 -13.08 -23.38
C PHE A 637 5.59 -12.24 -23.79
N LYS A 638 5.63 -11.77 -25.05
CA LYS A 638 6.76 -10.93 -25.52
C LYS A 638 6.90 -9.64 -24.72
N ALA A 639 5.77 -8.99 -24.44
CA ALA A 639 5.76 -7.77 -23.64
C ALA A 639 6.21 -8.05 -22.20
N LEU A 640 5.68 -9.08 -21.56
CA LEU A 640 6.05 -9.49 -20.19
C LEU A 640 7.52 -9.91 -20.09
N TYR A 641 8.03 -10.67 -21.07
CA TYR A 641 9.43 -11.11 -21.09
C TYR A 641 10.40 -9.92 -21.19
N ALA A 642 10.04 -8.91 -22.00
CA ALA A 642 10.86 -7.71 -22.18
C ALA A 642 10.98 -6.85 -20.91
N ILE A 643 10.00 -6.92 -19.99
CA ILE A 643 9.97 -6.09 -18.77
C ILE A 643 10.25 -6.89 -17.49
N SER A 644 10.26 -8.20 -17.55
CA SER A 644 10.40 -9.07 -16.37
C SER A 644 11.77 -8.86 -15.70
N PRO A 645 11.83 -8.39 -14.44
CA PRO A 645 13.10 -8.07 -13.79
C PRO A 645 14.07 -9.26 -13.78
N ILE A 646 13.64 -10.44 -13.37
CA ILE A 646 14.52 -11.61 -13.28
C ILE A 646 15.11 -12.02 -14.65
N HIS A 647 14.37 -11.83 -15.74
CA HIS A 647 14.77 -12.25 -17.08
C HIS A 647 15.62 -11.20 -17.83
N ASN A 648 15.71 -9.98 -17.30
CA ASN A 648 16.44 -8.86 -17.92
C ASN A 648 17.68 -8.42 -17.12
N ILE A 649 18.13 -9.25 -16.18
CA ILE A 649 19.40 -9.08 -15.50
C ILE A 649 20.53 -9.39 -16.48
N LYS A 650 21.49 -8.47 -16.61
CA LYS A 650 22.64 -8.59 -17.52
C LYS A 650 23.90 -8.94 -16.71
N PRO A 651 24.46 -10.14 -16.89
CA PRO A 651 25.72 -10.49 -16.23
C PRO A 651 26.83 -9.47 -16.57
N GLY A 652 27.68 -9.17 -15.59
CA GLY A 652 28.79 -8.23 -15.80
C GLY A 652 28.39 -6.75 -15.71
N THR A 653 27.17 -6.45 -15.31
CA THR A 653 26.71 -5.07 -15.04
C THR A 653 27.05 -4.67 -13.60
N LYS A 654 27.45 -3.43 -13.41
CA LYS A 654 27.57 -2.82 -12.06
C LYS A 654 26.20 -2.28 -11.65
N TYR A 655 25.47 -3.08 -10.89
CA TYR A 655 24.17 -2.68 -10.36
C TYR A 655 24.31 -1.74 -9.17
N PRO A 656 23.32 -0.87 -8.92
CA PRO A 656 23.26 -0.04 -7.72
C PRO A 656 23.19 -0.90 -6.46
N ALA A 657 23.52 -0.31 -5.32
CA ALA A 657 23.30 -0.94 -4.02
C ALA A 657 21.81 -1.27 -3.86
N THR A 658 21.46 -2.55 -3.67
CA THR A 658 20.08 -3.00 -3.68
C THR A 658 19.72 -3.71 -2.39
N LEU A 659 18.63 -3.26 -1.74
CA LEU A 659 18.01 -3.97 -0.63
C LEU A 659 16.63 -4.46 -1.08
N ILE A 660 16.50 -5.75 -1.21
CA ILE A 660 15.24 -6.48 -1.46
C ILE A 660 14.63 -6.80 -0.11
N THR A 661 13.33 -6.58 0.08
CA THR A 661 12.61 -7.01 1.28
C THR A 661 11.43 -7.87 0.90
N THR A 662 11.22 -8.98 1.62
CA THR A 662 10.07 -9.87 1.45
C THR A 662 9.74 -10.56 2.77
N ALA A 663 8.75 -11.44 2.79
CA ALA A 663 8.35 -12.17 3.98
C ALA A 663 7.97 -13.61 3.64
N ASP A 664 8.23 -14.52 4.58
CA ASP A 664 8.03 -15.98 4.40
C ASP A 664 6.56 -16.41 4.35
N HIS A 665 5.62 -15.57 4.79
CA HIS A 665 4.18 -15.80 4.78
C HIS A 665 3.45 -14.86 3.80
N ASP A 666 4.17 -14.27 2.85
CA ASP A 666 3.55 -13.45 1.80
C ASP A 666 2.86 -14.35 0.77
N ASP A 667 1.54 -14.54 0.96
CA ASP A 667 0.68 -15.29 0.04
C ASP A 667 -0.10 -14.40 -0.94
N ARG A 668 0.31 -13.13 -1.04
CA ARG A 668 -0.10 -12.21 -2.11
C ARG A 668 0.93 -12.17 -3.21
N VAL A 669 2.13 -11.69 -2.93
CA VAL A 669 3.29 -11.79 -3.82
C VAL A 669 4.25 -12.81 -3.22
N VAL A 670 4.13 -14.07 -3.66
CA VAL A 670 4.90 -15.16 -3.07
C VAL A 670 6.40 -14.84 -3.03
N PRO A 671 7.10 -15.19 -1.91
CA PRO A 671 8.49 -14.80 -1.69
C PRO A 671 9.45 -15.31 -2.79
N ALA A 672 9.06 -16.34 -3.51
CA ALA A 672 9.81 -16.89 -4.64
C ALA A 672 10.19 -15.86 -5.70
N HIS A 673 9.35 -14.84 -5.94
CA HIS A 673 9.69 -13.72 -6.84
C HIS A 673 10.97 -13.04 -6.41
N ASN A 674 11.07 -12.72 -5.13
CA ASN A 674 12.17 -11.96 -4.55
C ASN A 674 13.40 -12.86 -4.31
N PHE A 675 13.20 -14.13 -3.93
CA PHE A 675 14.29 -15.10 -3.76
C PHE A 675 15.02 -15.32 -5.09
N LYS A 676 14.28 -15.60 -6.16
CA LYS A 676 14.85 -15.81 -7.49
C LYS A 676 15.56 -14.57 -8.03
N TYR A 677 14.97 -13.39 -7.79
CA TYR A 677 15.54 -12.12 -8.23
C TYR A 677 16.84 -11.81 -7.48
N ALA A 678 16.88 -11.96 -6.15
CA ALA A 678 18.08 -11.78 -5.34
C ALA A 678 19.22 -12.67 -5.79
N ALA A 679 18.96 -13.99 -5.91
CA ALA A 679 19.95 -14.96 -6.37
C ALA A 679 20.51 -14.63 -7.77
N ALA A 680 19.65 -14.23 -8.70
CA ALA A 680 20.06 -13.86 -10.05
C ALA A 680 20.87 -12.55 -10.08
N LEU A 681 20.46 -11.55 -9.28
CA LEU A 681 21.13 -10.25 -9.24
C LEU A 681 22.50 -10.35 -8.57
N GLN A 682 22.62 -11.10 -7.46
CA GLN A 682 23.90 -11.39 -6.80
C GLN A 682 24.88 -12.08 -7.74
N ALA A 683 24.42 -13.08 -8.52
CA ALA A 683 25.25 -13.80 -9.49
C ALA A 683 25.71 -12.92 -10.67
N ALA A 684 24.97 -11.86 -10.99
CA ALA A 684 25.25 -10.96 -12.11
C ALA A 684 26.07 -9.72 -11.75
N GLN A 685 26.13 -9.35 -10.46
CA GLN A 685 26.79 -8.14 -9.98
C GLN A 685 28.30 -8.13 -10.30
N ALA A 686 28.75 -7.14 -11.05
CA ALA A 686 30.16 -6.96 -11.37
C ALA A 686 30.85 -5.85 -10.56
N GLY A 687 30.07 -5.06 -9.82
CA GLY A 687 30.57 -4.01 -8.93
C GLY A 687 30.69 -4.48 -7.48
N ASP A 688 31.05 -3.56 -6.60
CA ASP A 688 31.19 -3.80 -5.17
C ASP A 688 29.96 -3.38 -4.35
N ASN A 689 28.95 -2.83 -5.01
CA ASN A 689 27.68 -2.44 -4.35
C ASN A 689 26.96 -3.68 -3.78
N PRO A 690 26.44 -3.60 -2.54
CA PRO A 690 25.75 -4.72 -1.91
C PRO A 690 24.43 -5.05 -2.61
N ILE A 691 24.16 -6.34 -2.78
CA ILE A 691 22.86 -6.89 -3.18
C ILE A 691 22.33 -7.74 -2.04
N LEU A 692 21.44 -7.19 -1.26
CA LEU A 692 20.95 -7.78 -0.02
C LEU A 692 19.49 -8.17 -0.14
N ILE A 693 19.11 -9.25 0.54
CA ILE A 693 17.71 -9.62 0.71
C ILE A 693 17.41 -9.77 2.20
N ARG A 694 16.42 -9.02 2.68
CA ARG A 694 15.90 -9.05 4.04
C ARG A 694 14.56 -9.80 4.05
N ILE A 695 14.54 -10.96 4.66
CA ILE A 695 13.39 -11.85 4.68
C ILE A 695 12.79 -11.84 6.08
N ASP A 696 11.61 -11.23 6.24
CA ASP A 696 10.88 -11.27 7.50
C ASP A 696 10.27 -12.65 7.72
N THR A 697 10.45 -13.19 8.92
CA THR A 697 9.80 -14.44 9.31
C THR A 697 8.47 -14.16 10.01
N LYS A 698 7.47 -15.04 9.80
CA LYS A 698 6.11 -14.89 10.32
C LYS A 698 5.50 -13.52 9.98
N SER A 699 5.68 -13.10 8.75
CA SER A 699 5.14 -11.86 8.19
C SER A 699 4.58 -12.10 6.79
N GLY A 700 3.55 -11.35 6.41
CA GLY A 700 2.92 -11.42 5.09
C GLY A 700 3.28 -10.24 4.20
N HIS A 701 2.33 -9.85 3.32
CA HIS A 701 2.50 -8.74 2.38
C HIS A 701 2.50 -7.38 3.11
N GLY A 702 3.66 -6.97 3.60
CA GLY A 702 3.86 -5.80 4.47
C GLY A 702 4.00 -6.14 5.95
N ALA A 703 4.50 -5.18 6.72
CA ALA A 703 4.73 -5.36 8.16
C ALA A 703 3.41 -5.57 8.92
N SER A 704 3.34 -6.60 9.73
CA SER A 704 2.13 -7.02 10.45
C SER A 704 1.89 -6.26 11.77
N SER A 705 2.85 -5.48 12.25
CA SER A 705 2.81 -4.78 13.53
C SER A 705 3.68 -3.52 13.54
N THR A 706 3.47 -2.63 14.51
CA THR A 706 4.32 -1.45 14.74
C THR A 706 5.78 -1.83 14.97
N THR A 707 6.04 -2.88 15.73
CA THR A 707 7.40 -3.39 15.98
C THR A 707 8.08 -3.81 14.67
N LYS A 708 7.40 -4.62 13.84
CA LYS A 708 7.90 -5.05 12.52
C LYS A 708 8.11 -3.88 11.57
N THR A 709 7.20 -2.91 11.58
CA THR A 709 7.33 -1.67 10.80
C THR A 709 8.58 -0.89 11.21
N LEU A 710 8.83 -0.72 12.51
CA LEU A 710 10.02 -0.04 13.02
C LEU A 710 11.32 -0.77 12.64
N GLU A 711 11.35 -2.09 12.76
CA GLU A 711 12.52 -2.90 12.39
C GLU A 711 12.82 -2.77 10.89
N GLN A 712 11.83 -3.03 10.05
CA GLN A 712 11.98 -2.95 8.59
C GLN A 712 12.38 -1.54 8.14
N GLN A 713 11.73 -0.51 8.68
CA GLN A 713 12.02 0.86 8.28
C GLN A 713 13.39 1.33 8.79
N THR A 714 13.85 0.84 9.96
CA THR A 714 15.21 1.06 10.46
C THR A 714 16.23 0.51 9.48
N ASP A 715 16.02 -0.72 9.01
CA ASP A 715 16.91 -1.39 8.07
C ASP A 715 16.96 -0.67 6.73
N ILE A 716 15.80 -0.33 6.17
CA ILE A 716 15.67 0.40 4.91
C ILE A 716 16.37 1.77 5.00
N TYR A 717 16.12 2.55 6.04
CA TYR A 717 16.70 3.90 6.15
C TYR A 717 18.19 3.85 6.51
N SER A 718 18.64 2.87 7.28
CA SER A 718 20.05 2.66 7.51
C SER A 718 20.79 2.36 6.22
N PHE A 719 20.23 1.46 5.39
CA PHE A 719 20.77 1.12 4.08
C PHE A 719 20.79 2.33 3.13
N LEU A 720 19.71 3.12 3.10
CA LEU A 720 19.64 4.34 2.29
C LEU A 720 20.68 5.37 2.72
N PHE A 721 20.79 5.67 3.99
CA PHE A 721 21.76 6.66 4.49
C PHE A 721 23.20 6.25 4.19
N GLU A 722 23.53 4.97 4.42
CA GLU A 722 24.88 4.45 4.16
C GLU A 722 25.24 4.61 2.67
N ASN A 723 24.37 4.14 1.78
CA ASN A 723 24.66 4.10 0.36
C ASN A 723 24.51 5.48 -0.34
N LEU A 724 23.74 6.43 0.23
CA LEU A 724 23.66 7.80 -0.24
C LEU A 724 24.71 8.72 0.39
N GLY A 725 25.52 8.20 1.31
CA GLY A 725 26.55 8.96 2.03
C GLY A 725 25.96 10.03 2.95
N VAL A 726 24.87 9.69 3.65
CA VAL A 726 24.24 10.54 4.67
C VAL A 726 24.70 10.08 6.05
N THR A 727 25.39 10.96 6.77
CA THR A 727 25.68 10.72 8.20
C THR A 727 24.62 11.46 9.02
N PRO A 728 23.65 10.75 9.62
CA PRO A 728 22.57 11.42 10.34
C PRO A 728 23.08 12.10 11.61
N LYS A 729 22.41 13.23 11.95
CA LYS A 729 22.69 14.04 13.15
C LYS A 729 21.40 14.14 13.96
N TRP A 730 21.40 13.48 15.11
CA TRP A 730 20.26 13.49 16.06
C TRP A 730 20.69 14.08 17.39
#